data_bb86b5a40b3814763d718b773e503c31
#
_entry.id   bb86b5a40b3814763d718b773e503c31
#
_cell.length_a   1.000
_cell.length_b   1.000
_cell.length_c   1.000
_cell.angle_alpha   90.00
_cell.angle_beta   90.00
_cell.angle_gamma   90.00
#
_symmetry.space_group_name_H-M   'P 1'
#
loop_
_entity.id
_entity.type
_entity.pdbx_description
1 polymer ?
#
loop_
_entity_poly.entity_id
_entity_poly.type
_entity_poly.pdbx_seq_one_letter_code
_entity_poly.pdbx_strand_id
1 'polypeptide(L)'
;MAEKKMTDWHRKVLCNFDNAWSATQDMREQIIEAQRFVRVSGAQWEGSTNAGYSFDEGRFEHYPRFELNKIARECDRIIGEYRQNRISVKFRPKDDKASEALAEKMNGKFRADYQETSGGEACDNAFDDAVTGGFGCFRMCADYEDEMDPSNEQRRISLLPVYDPATCVFFDQDSKQYDRSDAMWAMEMFSMTPKAFEAEYPDSIAASLSRDDTGTQYDWSTPDAIYVGRYYEVRIEKVKLTAWRNPVSGETAIYDEEQIKDIVDELTDGAFELIGERTVKKRRVYCGLLSGAEWLEEPKRIPGEHIPLIPVYGRRSFVDNQERIEGHAAKAMDAQRLENLMVSMIADNATQAGGDGIPVVDVDMIPGPLANHWAERNKKRPAFLPMVSLKNKNGDITAQAQVSSYTPPTQMPPALAGLLQYTGTAIQQITGASQLENMPSNVATDTVDSIFNRMDTQSYIYMDNMAKSMRRAGVVWLSMAREVYGSDTPMRIVNEDGSDDVALMTGEVVDRQTGQVIALNDLSQGNYEVTVDVGQSFATRRDATVKSLLSMLALIQPGTPKHDLVSSMILDNMDGEGMDDLKEYNRNQLLLSGVIKPRTPEEQQMVEQAKQQQASQPDPAMVAAQGQLLAGQAELQKAQNEQAAIQVKAFQAQTDAQVAAANVVKILASADSQQKSDIREALKLLGQFQQQQGDNARADAELVLKSQAQGHAQRMDISSILQKSTQQQPQQ
;
A
#
# COMPACT_ATOMS: atom_id res chain seq x y z
N MET A 1 -23.77 27.89 -42.38
CA MET A 1 -22.96 27.39 -41.27
C MET A 1 -21.52 27.63 -41.66
N ALA A 2 -20.79 28.47 -40.95
CA ALA A 2 -19.36 28.69 -41.21
C ALA A 2 -18.64 27.40 -40.83
N GLU A 3 -17.98 26.75 -41.81
CA GLU A 3 -17.01 25.70 -41.55
C GLU A 3 -15.95 26.28 -40.62
N LYS A 4 -16.00 25.93 -39.34
CA LYS A 4 -14.89 26.17 -38.38
C LYS A 4 -13.73 25.37 -38.90
N LYS A 5 -12.84 25.98 -39.66
CA LYS A 5 -11.60 25.32 -40.15
C LYS A 5 -10.79 24.87 -38.95
N MET A 6 -10.48 23.58 -38.89
CA MET A 6 -9.51 23.00 -38.00
C MET A 6 -8.23 23.84 -38.01
N THR A 7 -7.84 24.38 -36.87
CA THR A 7 -6.63 25.21 -36.80
C THR A 7 -5.38 24.34 -37.06
N ASP A 8 -4.34 24.92 -37.70
CA ASP A 8 -3.10 24.18 -37.99
C ASP A 8 -2.48 23.57 -36.72
N TRP A 9 -2.69 24.23 -35.59
CA TRP A 9 -2.24 23.74 -34.30
C TRP A 9 -3.04 22.52 -33.80
N HIS A 10 -4.37 22.51 -33.91
CA HIS A 10 -5.22 21.38 -33.61
C HIS A 10 -4.81 20.16 -34.44
N ARG A 11 -4.59 20.34 -35.74
CA ARG A 11 -4.12 19.27 -36.63
C ARG A 11 -2.77 18.71 -36.21
N LYS A 12 -1.83 19.57 -35.76
CA LYS A 12 -0.52 19.14 -35.23
C LYS A 12 -0.67 18.26 -33.98
N VAL A 13 -1.57 18.65 -33.06
CA VAL A 13 -1.85 17.89 -31.83
C VAL A 13 -2.43 16.53 -32.17
N LEU A 14 -3.41 16.45 -33.06
CA LEU A 14 -3.98 15.19 -33.51
C LEU A 14 -2.94 14.27 -34.18
N CYS A 15 -2.05 14.84 -35.00
CA CYS A 15 -0.97 14.08 -35.63
C CYS A 15 0.03 13.53 -34.58
N ASN A 16 0.38 14.31 -33.57
CA ASN A 16 1.25 13.83 -32.48
C ASN A 16 0.57 12.68 -31.71
N PHE A 17 -0.73 12.83 -31.45
CA PHE A 17 -1.51 11.79 -30.79
C PHE A 17 -1.59 10.50 -31.62
N ASP A 18 -1.93 10.58 -32.91
CA ASP A 18 -2.01 9.43 -33.80
C ASP A 18 -0.68 8.67 -33.92
N ASN A 19 0.44 9.41 -33.96
CA ASN A 19 1.77 8.82 -33.96
C ASN A 19 2.04 8.07 -32.64
N ALA A 20 1.68 8.67 -31.50
CA ALA A 20 1.85 8.04 -30.20
C ALA A 20 0.94 6.81 -30.06
N TRP A 21 -0.30 6.91 -30.51
CA TRP A 21 -1.26 5.81 -30.48
C TRP A 21 -0.77 4.62 -31.33
N SER A 22 -0.38 4.85 -32.58
CA SER A 22 0.08 3.81 -33.47
C SER A 22 1.39 3.15 -33.01
N ALA A 23 2.32 3.93 -32.48
CA ALA A 23 3.61 3.39 -32.00
C ALA A 23 3.47 2.57 -30.71
N THR A 24 2.44 2.79 -29.91
CA THR A 24 2.23 2.09 -28.64
C THR A 24 1.13 1.03 -28.68
N GLN A 25 0.46 0.86 -29.81
CA GLN A 25 -0.70 -0.03 -29.94
C GLN A 25 -0.40 -1.45 -29.49
N ASP A 26 0.61 -2.10 -30.09
CA ASP A 26 0.96 -3.50 -29.75
C ASP A 26 1.27 -3.69 -28.27
N MET A 27 1.97 -2.73 -27.66
CA MET A 27 2.31 -2.77 -26.24
C MET A 27 1.05 -2.61 -25.38
N ARG A 28 0.14 -1.72 -25.75
CA ARG A 28 -1.12 -1.50 -25.05
C ARG A 28 -2.05 -2.70 -25.12
N GLU A 29 -2.14 -3.33 -26.29
CA GLU A 29 -2.90 -4.58 -26.46
C GLU A 29 -2.40 -5.67 -25.52
N GLN A 30 -1.07 -5.80 -25.36
CA GLN A 30 -0.48 -6.74 -24.40
C GLN A 30 -0.80 -6.41 -22.95
N ILE A 31 -0.80 -5.12 -22.58
CA ILE A 31 -1.18 -4.66 -21.24
C ILE A 31 -2.65 -4.98 -20.97
N ILE A 32 -3.54 -4.65 -21.90
CA ILE A 32 -4.98 -4.91 -21.78
C ILE A 32 -5.26 -6.41 -21.72
N GLU A 33 -4.58 -7.22 -22.57
CA GLU A 33 -4.69 -8.66 -22.52
C GLU A 33 -4.31 -9.21 -21.14
N ALA A 34 -3.21 -8.73 -20.55
CA ALA A 34 -2.78 -9.14 -19.21
C ALA A 34 -3.78 -8.74 -18.10
N GLN A 35 -4.36 -7.54 -18.19
CA GLN A 35 -5.39 -7.10 -17.25
C GLN A 35 -6.67 -7.93 -17.37
N ARG A 36 -7.14 -8.17 -18.61
CA ARG A 36 -8.31 -9.02 -18.86
C ARG A 36 -8.09 -10.44 -18.39
N PHE A 37 -6.90 -10.99 -18.63
CA PHE A 37 -6.52 -12.34 -18.21
C PHE A 37 -6.64 -12.54 -16.70
N VAL A 38 -6.32 -11.53 -15.90
CA VAL A 38 -6.39 -11.58 -14.44
C VAL A 38 -7.79 -11.30 -13.91
N ARG A 39 -8.50 -10.30 -14.49
CA ARG A 39 -9.71 -9.72 -13.90
C ARG A 39 -11.02 -10.22 -14.52
N VAL A 40 -11.00 -10.67 -15.77
CA VAL A 40 -12.22 -11.03 -16.51
C VAL A 40 -12.33 -12.54 -16.62
N SER A 41 -13.43 -13.10 -16.12
CA SER A 41 -13.74 -14.52 -16.25
C SER A 41 -13.97 -14.88 -17.72
N GLY A 42 -13.39 -15.98 -18.17
CA GLY A 42 -13.42 -16.41 -19.58
C GLY A 42 -12.23 -15.93 -20.40
N ALA A 43 -11.63 -14.81 -20.03
CA ALA A 43 -10.55 -14.20 -20.80
C ALA A 43 -9.25 -15.05 -20.87
N GLN A 44 -9.06 -15.98 -19.96
CA GLN A 44 -7.91 -16.89 -19.98
C GLN A 44 -7.94 -17.86 -21.17
N TRP A 45 -9.10 -18.03 -21.78
CA TRP A 45 -9.32 -18.84 -22.99
C TRP A 45 -9.39 -18.01 -24.27
N GLU A 46 -9.24 -16.71 -24.18
CA GLU A 46 -9.15 -15.79 -25.32
C GLU A 46 -7.68 -15.60 -25.75
N GLY A 47 -7.49 -15.21 -26.99
CA GLY A 47 -6.17 -14.91 -27.55
C GLY A 47 -5.39 -16.16 -27.97
N SER A 48 -4.15 -15.93 -28.38
CA SER A 48 -3.22 -16.98 -28.80
C SER A 48 -2.02 -17.06 -27.86
N THR A 49 -1.53 -18.27 -27.63
CA THR A 49 -0.24 -18.44 -26.93
C THR A 49 0.90 -17.93 -27.80
N ASN A 50 2.03 -17.56 -27.19
CA ASN A 50 3.28 -17.25 -27.91
C ASN A 50 3.76 -18.39 -28.82
N ALA A 51 3.29 -19.63 -28.59
CA ALA A 51 3.54 -20.78 -29.42
C ALA A 51 2.58 -20.91 -30.64
N GLY A 52 1.67 -19.92 -30.84
CA GLY A 52 0.75 -19.92 -31.99
C GLY A 52 -0.48 -20.81 -31.84
N TYR A 53 -0.80 -21.28 -30.63
CA TYR A 53 -2.04 -22.02 -30.38
C TYR A 53 -3.18 -21.03 -30.09
N SER A 54 -4.22 -21.05 -30.94
CA SER A 54 -5.48 -20.37 -30.68
C SER A 54 -6.43 -21.30 -29.93
N PHE A 55 -7.05 -20.81 -28.87
CA PHE A 55 -8.05 -21.55 -28.09
C PHE A 55 -9.48 -21.38 -28.64
N ASP A 56 -9.68 -20.42 -29.53
CA ASP A 56 -10.99 -20.07 -30.07
C ASP A 56 -11.41 -20.97 -31.24
N GLU A 57 -10.49 -21.67 -31.88
CA GLU A 57 -10.77 -22.44 -33.12
C GLU A 57 -10.59 -23.94 -32.94
N GLY A 58 -11.51 -24.71 -33.52
CA GLY A 58 -11.35 -26.11 -33.86
C GLY A 58 -11.41 -27.06 -32.66
N ARG A 59 -10.27 -27.71 -32.35
CA ARG A 59 -10.17 -28.86 -31.42
C ARG A 59 -10.63 -28.55 -29.99
N PHE A 60 -10.48 -27.30 -29.55
CA PHE A 60 -10.74 -26.90 -28.16
C PHE A 60 -12.14 -26.35 -27.95
N GLU A 61 -12.94 -26.16 -29.00
CA GLU A 61 -14.30 -25.62 -28.90
C GLU A 61 -15.24 -26.45 -28.01
N HIS A 62 -15.02 -27.78 -28.00
CA HIS A 62 -15.89 -28.71 -27.27
C HIS A 62 -15.38 -29.16 -25.90
N TYR A 63 -14.20 -28.70 -25.48
CA TYR A 63 -13.67 -29.01 -24.16
C TYR A 63 -14.32 -28.15 -23.07
N PRO A 64 -14.51 -28.72 -21.84
CA PRO A 64 -14.89 -27.92 -20.70
C PRO A 64 -13.78 -26.90 -20.41
N ARG A 65 -14.14 -25.63 -20.31
CA ARG A 65 -13.19 -24.53 -20.08
C ARG A 65 -13.15 -24.19 -18.59
N PHE A 66 -12.19 -24.75 -17.86
CA PHE A 66 -11.93 -24.44 -16.48
C PHE A 66 -10.86 -23.36 -16.32
N GLU A 67 -11.09 -22.40 -15.46
CA GLU A 67 -10.12 -21.37 -15.10
C GLU A 67 -9.70 -21.53 -13.65
N LEU A 68 -8.40 -21.76 -13.41
CA LEU A 68 -7.79 -21.81 -12.10
C LEU A 68 -6.88 -20.58 -11.96
N ASN A 69 -7.46 -19.41 -11.69
CA ASN A 69 -6.75 -18.14 -11.72
C ASN A 69 -5.76 -18.00 -10.55
N LYS A 70 -4.59 -18.62 -10.65
CA LYS A 70 -3.51 -18.52 -9.65
C LYS A 70 -2.76 -17.20 -9.72
N ILE A 71 -2.70 -16.60 -10.92
CA ILE A 71 -1.97 -15.33 -11.14
C ILE A 71 -2.65 -14.19 -10.39
N ALA A 72 -3.99 -14.16 -10.36
CA ALA A 72 -4.72 -13.14 -9.61
C ALA A 72 -4.30 -13.12 -8.14
N ARG A 73 -4.21 -14.29 -7.50
CA ARG A 73 -3.76 -14.42 -6.11
C ARG A 73 -2.38 -13.80 -5.87
N GLU A 74 -1.47 -13.99 -6.83
CA GLU A 74 -0.11 -13.43 -6.71
C GLU A 74 -0.07 -11.93 -6.93
N CYS A 75 -0.85 -11.41 -7.87
CA CYS A 75 -1.04 -9.97 -8.02
C CYS A 75 -1.65 -9.35 -6.77
N ASP A 76 -2.71 -9.97 -6.21
CA ASP A 76 -3.36 -9.52 -4.97
C ASP A 76 -2.40 -9.51 -3.78
N ARG A 77 -1.46 -10.46 -3.71
CA ARG A 77 -0.42 -10.49 -2.67
C ARG A 77 0.48 -9.25 -2.74
N ILE A 78 0.98 -8.90 -3.95
CA ILE A 78 1.85 -7.72 -4.14
C ILE A 78 1.07 -6.44 -3.86
N ILE A 79 -0.18 -6.35 -4.30
CA ILE A 79 -1.06 -5.21 -4.06
C ILE A 79 -1.34 -5.07 -2.55
N GLY A 80 -1.62 -6.19 -1.88
CA GLY A 80 -1.84 -6.23 -0.44
C GLY A 80 -0.61 -5.77 0.37
N GLU A 81 0.60 -6.17 -0.05
CA GLU A 81 1.86 -5.72 0.54
C GLU A 81 2.03 -4.19 0.42
N TYR A 82 1.73 -3.60 -0.74
CA TYR A 82 1.75 -2.15 -0.93
C TYR A 82 0.73 -1.44 -0.05
N ARG A 83 -0.50 -1.95 0.04
CA ARG A 83 -1.55 -1.33 0.87
C ARG A 83 -1.21 -1.34 2.36
N GLN A 84 -0.46 -2.34 2.81
CA GLN A 84 0.05 -2.39 4.19
C GLN A 84 1.25 -1.44 4.40
N ASN A 85 2.10 -1.30 3.39
CA ASN A 85 3.33 -0.52 3.45
C ASN A 85 3.26 0.69 2.51
N ARG A 86 2.37 1.63 2.79
CA ARG A 86 2.17 2.81 1.95
C ARG A 86 3.40 3.70 1.92
N ILE A 87 3.66 4.24 0.75
CA ILE A 87 4.79 5.10 0.48
C ILE A 87 4.42 6.53 0.83
N SER A 88 5.23 7.18 1.67
CA SER A 88 5.04 8.57 2.06
C SER A 88 6.07 9.49 1.40
N VAL A 89 5.61 10.65 0.94
CA VAL A 89 6.46 11.71 0.40
C VAL A 89 6.92 12.62 1.53
N LYS A 90 8.21 12.97 1.54
CA LYS A 90 8.80 13.91 2.49
C LYS A 90 9.61 14.98 1.77
N PHE A 91 9.38 16.23 2.15
CA PHE A 91 10.14 17.38 1.70
C PHE A 91 11.27 17.66 2.69
N ARG A 92 12.48 17.90 2.18
CA ARG A 92 13.65 18.23 2.99
C ARG A 92 14.31 19.49 2.45
N PRO A 93 14.83 20.38 3.32
CA PRO A 93 15.57 21.55 2.88
C PRO A 93 16.85 21.10 2.17
N LYS A 94 17.16 21.74 1.05
CA LYS A 94 18.38 21.50 0.26
C LYS A 94 19.42 22.59 0.44
N ASP A 95 18.99 23.81 0.70
CA ASP A 95 19.82 25.00 0.82
C ASP A 95 19.69 25.62 2.23
N ASP A 96 20.68 26.39 2.65
CA ASP A 96 20.67 27.12 3.92
C ASP A 96 19.51 28.14 4.06
N LYS A 97 18.89 28.52 2.93
CA LYS A 97 17.71 29.40 2.91
C LYS A 97 16.39 28.66 3.15
N ALA A 98 16.42 27.35 3.03
CA ALA A 98 15.24 26.51 3.21
C ALA A 98 15.06 26.17 4.70
N SER A 99 13.87 26.48 5.25
CA SER A 99 13.55 26.22 6.65
C SER A 99 13.06 24.78 6.86
N GLU A 100 13.58 24.12 7.91
CA GLU A 100 13.10 22.80 8.31
C GLU A 100 11.64 22.86 8.79
N ALA A 101 11.26 23.94 9.49
CA ALA A 101 9.89 24.17 9.92
C ALA A 101 8.90 24.30 8.75
N LEU A 102 9.32 24.95 7.65
CA LEU A 102 8.50 25.05 6.45
C LEU A 102 8.39 23.70 5.75
N ALA A 103 9.49 22.92 5.71
CA ALA A 103 9.45 21.55 5.16
C ALA A 103 8.46 20.65 5.92
N GLU A 104 8.40 20.77 7.27
CA GLU A 104 7.44 20.03 8.10
C GLU A 104 5.99 20.43 7.79
N LYS A 105 5.73 21.72 7.62
CA LYS A 105 4.41 22.22 7.22
C LYS A 105 4.01 21.76 5.82
N MET A 106 4.94 21.75 4.84
CA MET A 106 4.70 21.20 3.51
C MET A 106 4.38 19.70 3.57
N ASN A 107 5.10 18.95 4.41
CA ASN A 107 4.80 17.54 4.65
C ASN A 107 3.38 17.37 5.21
N GLY A 108 3.00 18.23 6.16
CA GLY A 108 1.67 18.24 6.74
C GLY A 108 0.57 18.57 5.73
N LYS A 109 0.81 19.58 4.87
CA LYS A 109 -0.17 19.96 3.83
C LYS A 109 -0.31 18.90 2.74
N PHE A 110 0.79 18.31 2.29
CA PHE A 110 0.73 17.20 1.33
C PHE A 110 -0.07 16.02 1.87
N ARG A 111 0.11 15.68 3.15
CA ARG A 111 -0.69 14.63 3.81
C ARG A 111 -2.17 14.98 3.89
N ALA A 112 -2.49 16.25 4.22
CA ALA A 112 -3.87 16.74 4.23
C ALA A 112 -4.51 16.63 2.83
N ASP A 113 -3.84 17.14 1.78
CA ASP A 113 -4.31 17.05 0.40
C ASP A 113 -4.51 15.58 -0.04
N TYR A 114 -3.58 14.69 0.33
CA TYR A 114 -3.68 13.26 0.03
C TYR A 114 -4.86 12.58 0.73
N GLN A 115 -5.18 12.98 1.95
CA GLN A 115 -6.29 12.40 2.74
C GLN A 115 -7.65 12.97 2.37
N GLU A 116 -7.74 14.28 2.11
CA GLU A 116 -8.98 14.98 1.78
C GLU A 116 -9.48 14.70 0.37
N THR A 117 -8.54 14.37 -0.52
CA THR A 117 -8.86 13.97 -1.89
C THR A 117 -8.80 12.46 -2.04
N SER A 118 -9.21 11.93 -3.17
CA SER A 118 -9.09 10.48 -3.46
C SER A 118 -7.65 10.00 -3.67
N GLY A 119 -6.66 10.62 -2.99
CA GLY A 119 -5.24 10.31 -3.18
C GLY A 119 -4.87 8.87 -2.88
N GLY A 120 -5.48 8.28 -1.84
CA GLY A 120 -5.31 6.87 -1.52
C GLY A 120 -5.84 5.95 -2.61
N GLU A 121 -7.05 6.23 -3.12
CA GLU A 121 -7.66 5.48 -4.21
C GLU A 121 -6.89 5.65 -5.51
N ALA A 122 -6.47 6.87 -5.83
CA ALA A 122 -5.69 7.15 -7.03
C ALA A 122 -4.38 6.36 -7.10
N CYS A 123 -3.66 6.30 -5.97
CA CYS A 123 -2.43 5.53 -5.87
C CYS A 123 -2.69 4.02 -5.86
N ASP A 124 -3.74 3.55 -5.18
CA ASP A 124 -4.09 2.14 -5.12
C ASP A 124 -4.47 1.60 -6.50
N ASN A 125 -5.31 2.34 -7.26
CA ASN A 125 -5.70 1.97 -8.61
C ASN A 125 -4.51 1.97 -9.57
N ALA A 126 -3.68 3.02 -9.53
CA ALA A 126 -2.50 3.10 -10.39
C ALA A 126 -1.48 1.98 -10.09
N PHE A 127 -1.32 1.59 -8.82
CA PHE A 127 -0.45 0.48 -8.45
C PHE A 127 -1.01 -0.87 -8.89
N ASP A 128 -2.32 -1.09 -8.73
CA ASP A 128 -2.99 -2.31 -9.18
C ASP A 128 -2.85 -2.50 -10.69
N ASP A 129 -3.09 -1.44 -11.48
CA ASP A 129 -2.90 -1.48 -12.94
C ASP A 129 -1.44 -1.71 -13.33
N ALA A 130 -0.48 -1.11 -12.61
CA ALA A 130 0.94 -1.31 -12.84
C ALA A 130 1.39 -2.73 -12.52
N VAL A 131 0.87 -3.37 -11.48
CA VAL A 131 1.19 -4.76 -11.12
C VAL A 131 0.55 -5.73 -12.10
N THR A 132 -0.72 -5.59 -12.41
CA THR A 132 -1.45 -6.52 -13.27
C THR A 132 -1.05 -6.39 -14.74
N GLY A 133 -1.21 -5.21 -15.33
CA GLY A 133 -0.96 -4.95 -16.74
C GLY A 133 0.42 -4.39 -17.04
N GLY A 134 1.01 -3.66 -16.10
CA GLY A 134 2.32 -3.02 -16.24
C GLY A 134 2.28 -1.49 -16.29
N PHE A 135 1.12 -0.86 -16.51
CA PHE A 135 1.00 0.58 -16.62
C PHE A 135 -0.20 1.10 -15.83
N GLY A 136 0.08 1.95 -14.88
CA GLY A 136 -0.88 2.72 -14.09
C GLY A 136 -0.63 4.21 -14.23
N CYS A 137 -1.61 5.05 -13.89
CA CYS A 137 -1.46 6.50 -13.89
C CYS A 137 -2.44 7.13 -12.89
N PHE A 138 -2.04 8.25 -12.30
CA PHE A 138 -2.93 9.13 -11.56
C PHE A 138 -2.64 10.58 -11.92
N ARG A 139 -3.60 11.45 -11.66
CA ARG A 139 -3.55 12.85 -12.05
C ARG A 139 -3.59 13.77 -10.85
N MET A 140 -2.90 14.91 -10.95
CA MET A 140 -3.07 16.04 -10.04
C MET A 140 -3.79 17.19 -10.74
N CYS A 141 -4.66 17.89 -10.02
CA CYS A 141 -5.26 19.12 -10.47
C CYS A 141 -5.35 20.12 -9.33
N ALA A 142 -5.46 21.39 -9.68
CA ALA A 142 -5.70 22.48 -8.74
C ALA A 142 -7.13 22.97 -8.96
N ASP A 143 -8.01 22.56 -8.05
CA ASP A 143 -9.43 22.90 -8.10
C ASP A 143 -9.78 23.85 -6.97
N TYR A 144 -10.90 24.55 -7.06
CA TYR A 144 -11.44 25.30 -5.93
C TYR A 144 -11.86 24.33 -4.83
N GLU A 145 -11.65 24.74 -3.57
CA GLU A 145 -12.03 23.91 -2.41
C GLU A 145 -13.54 23.75 -2.33
N ASP A 146 -14.29 24.80 -2.62
CA ASP A 146 -15.74 24.78 -2.76
C ASP A 146 -16.16 25.53 -4.01
N GLU A 147 -16.56 24.80 -5.04
CA GLU A 147 -17.07 25.38 -6.30
C GLU A 147 -18.44 26.07 -6.13
N MET A 148 -19.19 25.74 -5.07
CA MET A 148 -20.52 26.26 -4.81
C MET A 148 -20.51 27.60 -4.04
N ASP A 149 -19.42 27.92 -3.36
CA ASP A 149 -19.26 29.19 -2.67
C ASP A 149 -18.44 30.19 -3.50
N PRO A 150 -19.09 31.16 -4.17
CA PRO A 150 -18.37 32.15 -5.00
C PRO A 150 -17.50 33.11 -4.19
N SER A 151 -17.60 33.11 -2.84
CA SER A 151 -16.77 33.93 -1.95
C SER A 151 -15.49 33.22 -1.53
N ASN A 152 -15.41 31.91 -1.72
CA ASN A 152 -14.23 31.13 -1.39
C ASN A 152 -13.32 30.97 -2.61
N GLU A 153 -12.26 31.77 -2.69
CA GLU A 153 -11.23 31.68 -3.74
C GLU A 153 -10.12 30.68 -3.42
N GLN A 154 -10.25 29.93 -2.32
CA GLN A 154 -9.25 28.95 -1.93
C GLN A 154 -9.21 27.79 -2.91
N ARG A 155 -7.98 27.44 -3.30
CA ARG A 155 -7.71 26.30 -4.17
C ARG A 155 -6.96 25.23 -3.41
N ARG A 156 -7.21 23.98 -3.75
CA ARG A 156 -6.43 22.85 -3.25
C ARG A 156 -5.89 22.01 -4.39
N ILE A 157 -4.83 21.28 -4.11
CA ILE A 157 -4.26 20.32 -5.04
C ILE A 157 -4.88 18.96 -4.77
N SER A 158 -5.63 18.45 -5.74
CA SER A 158 -6.35 17.18 -5.67
C SER A 158 -5.59 16.10 -6.41
N LEU A 159 -5.49 14.90 -5.80
CA LEU A 159 -4.98 13.70 -6.44
C LEU A 159 -6.18 12.86 -6.90
N LEU A 160 -6.32 12.65 -8.19
CA LEU A 160 -7.45 11.97 -8.79
C LEU A 160 -7.04 10.67 -9.48
N PRO A 161 -7.83 9.61 -9.37
CA PRO A 161 -7.59 8.37 -10.09
C PRO A 161 -7.78 8.57 -11.60
N VAL A 162 -6.99 7.87 -12.40
CA VAL A 162 -7.20 7.71 -13.83
C VAL A 162 -7.55 6.24 -14.05
N TYR A 163 -8.77 6.01 -14.53
CA TYR A 163 -9.27 4.67 -14.77
C TYR A 163 -8.82 4.17 -16.14
N ASP A 164 -8.37 2.93 -16.21
CA ASP A 164 -7.88 2.26 -17.42
C ASP A 164 -6.80 3.09 -18.17
N PRO A 165 -5.69 3.45 -17.51
CA PRO A 165 -4.67 4.31 -18.11
C PRO A 165 -4.03 3.69 -19.37
N ALA A 166 -4.09 2.36 -19.52
CA ALA A 166 -3.59 1.67 -20.71
C ALA A 166 -4.31 2.10 -21.99
N THR A 167 -5.58 2.46 -21.91
CA THR A 167 -6.37 2.92 -23.07
C THR A 167 -6.41 4.44 -23.20
N CYS A 168 -6.32 5.16 -22.08
CA CYS A 168 -6.66 6.58 -22.08
C CYS A 168 -5.46 7.54 -21.91
N VAL A 169 -4.29 7.12 -21.41
CA VAL A 169 -3.15 8.02 -21.17
C VAL A 169 -2.06 7.86 -22.22
N PHE A 170 -1.64 8.96 -22.82
CA PHE A 170 -0.60 9.02 -23.84
C PHE A 170 0.43 10.08 -23.48
N PHE A 171 1.72 9.71 -23.64
CA PHE A 171 2.85 10.60 -23.44
C PHE A 171 3.61 10.81 -24.74
N ASP A 172 4.38 11.88 -24.75
CA ASP A 172 5.34 12.18 -25.79
C ASP A 172 6.30 10.99 -26.03
N GLN A 173 6.43 10.55 -27.27
CA GLN A 173 7.27 9.42 -27.67
C GLN A 173 8.76 9.68 -27.47
N ASP A 174 9.18 10.95 -27.57
CA ASP A 174 10.56 11.33 -27.39
C ASP A 174 10.99 11.29 -25.92
N SER A 175 10.05 11.17 -24.99
CA SER A 175 10.30 11.08 -23.57
C SER A 175 10.86 9.72 -23.18
N LYS A 176 12.07 9.70 -22.62
CA LYS A 176 12.79 8.48 -22.20
C LYS A 176 12.97 8.36 -20.69
N GLN A 177 12.85 9.48 -19.96
CA GLN A 177 12.99 9.44 -18.51
C GLN A 177 11.89 8.59 -17.88
N TYR A 178 12.24 7.92 -16.78
CA TYR A 178 11.32 7.01 -16.12
C TYR A 178 10.06 7.71 -15.61
N ASP A 179 10.21 8.91 -15.10
CA ASP A 179 9.16 9.75 -14.53
C ASP A 179 8.49 10.69 -15.56
N ARG A 180 8.80 10.55 -16.86
CA ARG A 180 8.31 11.40 -17.95
C ARG A 180 8.52 12.90 -17.71
N SER A 181 9.55 13.28 -16.93
CA SER A 181 9.87 14.69 -16.68
C SER A 181 10.35 15.42 -17.92
N ASP A 182 10.85 14.70 -18.92
CA ASP A 182 11.29 15.18 -20.23
C ASP A 182 10.16 15.31 -21.26
N ALA A 183 8.95 14.83 -20.95
CA ALA A 183 7.81 14.92 -21.86
C ALA A 183 7.44 16.40 -22.12
N MET A 184 7.20 16.71 -23.40
CA MET A 184 6.75 18.03 -23.82
C MET A 184 5.24 18.11 -23.94
N TRP A 185 4.57 16.98 -24.07
CA TRP A 185 3.12 16.89 -24.08
C TRP A 185 2.64 15.56 -23.49
N ALA A 186 1.40 15.55 -23.04
CA ALA A 186 0.67 14.36 -22.64
C ALA A 186 -0.82 14.55 -22.91
N MET A 187 -1.54 13.45 -23.09
CA MET A 187 -2.97 13.47 -23.31
C MET A 187 -3.66 12.41 -22.46
N GLU A 188 -4.74 12.79 -21.82
CA GLU A 188 -5.67 11.90 -21.14
C GLU A 188 -7.00 11.89 -21.92
N MET A 189 -7.40 10.71 -22.37
CA MET A 189 -8.66 10.52 -23.10
C MET A 189 -9.77 10.11 -22.15
N PHE A 190 -10.96 10.64 -22.30
CA PHE A 190 -12.16 10.17 -21.62
C PHE A 190 -13.33 10.11 -22.57
N SER A 191 -14.26 9.21 -22.31
CA SER A 191 -15.43 9.02 -23.15
C SER A 191 -16.66 9.64 -22.49
N MET A 192 -17.49 10.28 -23.31
CA MET A 192 -18.78 10.82 -22.91
C MET A 192 -19.89 10.20 -23.77
N THR A 193 -21.05 9.96 -23.15
CA THR A 193 -22.22 9.60 -23.98
C THR A 193 -22.61 10.77 -24.88
N PRO A 194 -23.12 10.52 -26.09
CA PRO A 194 -23.51 11.61 -27.01
C PRO A 194 -24.45 12.63 -26.38
N LYS A 195 -25.38 12.17 -25.55
CA LYS A 195 -26.33 13.06 -24.84
C LYS A 195 -25.65 13.95 -23.80
N ALA A 196 -24.69 13.42 -23.05
CA ALA A 196 -23.94 14.21 -22.07
C ALA A 196 -23.04 15.21 -22.77
N PHE A 197 -22.41 14.81 -23.88
CA PHE A 197 -21.59 15.69 -24.70
C PHE A 197 -22.37 16.85 -25.31
N GLU A 198 -23.57 16.60 -25.92
CA GLU A 198 -24.43 17.64 -26.45
C GLU A 198 -24.94 18.61 -25.37
N ALA A 199 -25.14 18.12 -24.14
CA ALA A 199 -25.57 18.97 -23.03
C ALA A 199 -24.45 19.91 -22.55
N GLU A 200 -23.20 19.42 -22.53
CA GLU A 200 -22.03 20.18 -22.07
C GLU A 200 -21.43 21.06 -23.16
N TYR A 201 -21.42 20.57 -24.41
CA TYR A 201 -20.89 21.28 -25.60
C TYR A 201 -21.93 21.40 -26.74
N PRO A 202 -22.99 22.18 -26.56
CA PRO A 202 -24.10 22.25 -27.52
C PRO A 202 -23.69 22.81 -28.88
N ASP A 203 -22.62 23.62 -28.94
CA ASP A 203 -22.16 24.28 -30.18
C ASP A 203 -21.10 23.44 -30.92
N SER A 204 -20.76 22.25 -30.42
CA SER A 204 -19.72 21.39 -31.00
C SER A 204 -20.27 20.55 -32.15
N ILE A 205 -19.43 20.42 -33.19
CA ILE A 205 -19.71 19.56 -34.36
C ILE A 205 -19.19 18.13 -34.18
N ALA A 206 -18.48 17.86 -33.10
CA ALA A 206 -17.79 16.57 -32.88
C ALA A 206 -18.71 15.35 -32.86
N ALA A 207 -19.97 15.53 -32.41
CA ALA A 207 -20.98 14.47 -32.38
C ALA A 207 -21.43 13.99 -33.77
N SER A 208 -21.26 14.81 -34.80
CA SER A 208 -21.72 14.54 -36.17
C SER A 208 -20.60 14.10 -37.12
N LEU A 209 -19.33 14.05 -36.66
CA LEU A 209 -18.20 13.76 -37.53
C LEU A 209 -17.81 12.27 -37.44
N SER A 210 -17.53 11.70 -38.63
CA SER A 210 -16.98 10.36 -38.75
C SER A 210 -15.45 10.39 -38.80
N ARG A 211 -14.83 9.22 -38.67
CA ARG A 211 -13.38 9.02 -38.79
C ARG A 211 -12.81 9.59 -40.11
N ASP A 212 -13.52 9.36 -41.20
CA ASP A 212 -13.10 9.82 -42.54
C ASP A 212 -13.06 11.35 -42.64
N ASP A 213 -13.91 12.03 -41.89
CA ASP A 213 -13.98 13.50 -41.85
C ASP A 213 -12.83 14.12 -41.03
N THR A 214 -12.34 13.42 -39.98
CA THR A 214 -11.24 13.90 -39.12
C THR A 214 -9.88 13.66 -39.73
N GLY A 215 -9.74 12.65 -40.60
CA GLY A 215 -8.48 12.21 -41.19
C GLY A 215 -7.49 11.63 -40.17
N THR A 216 -7.98 11.19 -39.00
CA THR A 216 -7.22 10.56 -37.92
C THR A 216 -7.32 9.04 -37.97
N GLN A 217 -6.33 8.35 -37.41
CA GLN A 217 -6.38 6.89 -37.32
C GLN A 217 -7.28 6.43 -36.16
N TYR A 218 -7.43 7.27 -35.13
CA TYR A 218 -8.23 6.99 -33.96
C TYR A 218 -9.69 7.37 -34.20
N ASP A 219 -10.61 6.52 -33.74
CA ASP A 219 -12.06 6.76 -33.84
C ASP A 219 -12.54 7.65 -32.69
N TRP A 220 -12.56 8.96 -32.92
CA TRP A 220 -12.98 9.97 -31.94
C TRP A 220 -14.48 9.99 -31.64
N SER A 221 -15.28 9.47 -32.53
CA SER A 221 -16.73 9.39 -32.36
C SER A 221 -17.25 8.03 -32.80
N THR A 222 -17.85 7.33 -31.85
CA THR A 222 -18.58 6.09 -32.09
C THR A 222 -20.07 6.31 -31.82
N PRO A 223 -20.98 5.46 -32.30
CA PRO A 223 -22.40 5.58 -32.01
C PRO A 223 -22.76 5.65 -30.53
N ASP A 224 -21.92 5.04 -29.69
CA ASP A 224 -22.16 4.90 -28.25
C ASP A 224 -21.37 5.90 -27.38
N ALA A 225 -20.26 6.42 -27.90
CA ALA A 225 -19.38 7.30 -27.12
C ALA A 225 -18.64 8.31 -27.99
N ILE A 226 -18.46 9.51 -27.47
CA ILE A 226 -17.61 10.57 -28.03
C ILE A 226 -16.38 10.67 -27.10
N TYR A 227 -15.21 10.64 -27.73
CA TYR A 227 -13.95 10.76 -27.00
C TYR A 227 -13.50 12.22 -26.95
N VAL A 228 -13.09 12.63 -25.76
CA VAL A 228 -12.54 13.96 -25.49
C VAL A 228 -11.13 13.78 -24.93
N GLY A 229 -10.18 14.54 -25.48
CA GLY A 229 -8.79 14.52 -25.04
C GLY A 229 -8.49 15.74 -24.16
N ARG A 230 -8.01 15.50 -22.94
CA ARG A 230 -7.39 16.52 -22.11
C ARG A 230 -5.92 16.58 -22.48
N TYR A 231 -5.51 17.61 -23.17
CA TYR A 231 -4.17 17.79 -23.69
C TYR A 231 -3.35 18.72 -22.80
N TYR A 232 -2.19 18.26 -22.40
CA TYR A 232 -1.20 19.02 -21.67
C TYR A 232 -0.01 19.33 -22.56
N GLU A 233 0.43 20.58 -22.60
CA GLU A 233 1.57 21.03 -23.37
C GLU A 233 2.53 21.83 -22.49
N VAL A 234 3.80 21.51 -22.57
CA VAL A 234 4.87 22.28 -21.92
C VAL A 234 5.41 23.30 -22.89
N ARG A 235 5.28 24.59 -22.58
CA ARG A 235 5.87 25.68 -23.33
C ARG A 235 7.07 26.25 -22.57
N ILE A 236 8.16 26.49 -23.28
CA ILE A 236 9.37 27.10 -22.74
C ILE A 236 9.31 28.57 -23.09
N GLU A 237 8.95 29.38 -22.11
CA GLU A 237 8.86 30.83 -22.29
C GLU A 237 10.12 31.51 -21.80
N LYS A 238 10.49 32.60 -22.47
CA LYS A 238 11.60 33.47 -22.05
C LYS A 238 11.02 34.54 -21.14
N VAL A 239 11.29 34.41 -19.86
CA VAL A 239 10.82 35.34 -18.84
C VAL A 239 11.97 36.22 -18.41
N LYS A 240 11.73 37.52 -18.31
CA LYS A 240 12.68 38.51 -17.87
C LYS A 240 12.58 38.61 -16.35
N LEU A 241 13.63 38.20 -15.66
CA LEU A 241 13.76 38.37 -14.21
C LEU A 241 14.54 39.66 -13.93
N THR A 242 14.06 40.43 -12.99
CA THR A 242 14.73 41.66 -12.52
C THR A 242 15.05 41.48 -11.03
N ALA A 243 16.27 41.83 -10.66
CA ALA A 243 16.75 41.81 -9.31
C ALA A 243 16.73 43.25 -8.74
N TRP A 244 15.93 43.40 -7.67
CA TRP A 244 15.79 44.69 -6.98
C TRP A 244 16.39 44.58 -5.57
N ARG A 245 17.12 45.63 -5.16
CA ARG A 245 17.74 45.73 -3.84
C ARG A 245 16.97 46.74 -2.98
N ASN A 246 16.62 46.35 -1.79
CA ASN A 246 16.15 47.29 -0.77
C ASN A 246 17.33 48.11 -0.22
N PRO A 247 17.33 49.43 -0.36
CA PRO A 247 18.45 50.26 0.11
C PRO A 247 18.59 50.29 1.61
N VAL A 248 17.51 49.95 2.37
CA VAL A 248 17.49 49.98 3.84
C VAL A 248 17.94 48.65 4.46
N SER A 249 17.45 47.53 3.98
CA SER A 249 17.80 46.19 4.48
C SER A 249 18.97 45.54 3.78
N GLY A 250 19.32 46.00 2.56
CA GLY A 250 20.35 45.40 1.73
C GLY A 250 19.95 44.09 1.08
N GLU A 251 18.75 43.61 1.30
CA GLU A 251 18.21 42.36 0.74
C GLU A 251 17.90 42.53 -0.73
N THR A 252 18.15 41.45 -1.49
CA THR A 252 17.92 41.42 -2.94
C THR A 252 16.76 40.49 -3.22
N ALA A 253 15.68 41.01 -3.79
CA ALA A 253 14.54 40.26 -4.24
C ALA A 253 14.54 40.15 -5.77
N ILE A 254 14.14 38.98 -6.28
CA ILE A 254 14.09 38.71 -7.73
C ILE A 254 12.60 38.56 -8.07
N TYR A 255 12.13 39.39 -8.99
CA TYR A 255 10.76 39.38 -9.45
C TYR A 255 10.64 39.01 -10.92
N ASP A 256 9.57 38.33 -11.26
CA ASP A 256 9.17 37.99 -12.63
C ASP A 256 8.44 39.17 -13.28
N GLU A 257 8.43 39.23 -14.60
CA GLU A 257 7.79 40.33 -15.37
C GLU A 257 6.29 40.48 -15.07
N GLU A 258 5.60 39.40 -14.69
CA GLU A 258 4.19 39.42 -14.26
C GLU A 258 4.05 40.01 -12.85
N GLN A 259 4.87 39.59 -11.91
CA GLN A 259 4.90 40.08 -10.52
C GLN A 259 5.25 41.56 -10.44
N ILE A 260 6.14 42.02 -11.34
CA ILE A 260 6.52 43.43 -11.40
C ILE A 260 5.34 44.31 -11.76
N LYS A 261 4.47 43.89 -12.67
CA LYS A 261 3.32 44.71 -13.08
C LYS A 261 2.41 45.07 -11.91
N ASP A 262 2.30 44.17 -10.94
CA ASP A 262 1.45 44.37 -9.78
C ASP A 262 2.14 45.18 -8.67
N ILE A 263 3.50 45.18 -8.63
CA ILE A 263 4.30 45.76 -7.53
C ILE A 263 5.12 46.97 -8.00
N VAL A 264 5.09 47.35 -9.27
CA VAL A 264 5.94 48.46 -9.84
C VAL A 264 5.79 49.75 -9.06
N ASP A 265 4.56 50.10 -8.67
CA ASP A 265 4.27 51.33 -7.94
C ASP A 265 4.89 51.27 -6.53
N GLU A 266 4.82 50.12 -5.83
CA GLU A 266 5.40 49.94 -4.49
C GLU A 266 6.93 49.90 -4.53
N LEU A 267 7.54 49.28 -5.56
CA LEU A 267 8.97 49.23 -5.75
C LEU A 267 9.56 50.62 -6.06
N THR A 268 8.80 51.43 -6.80
CA THR A 268 9.21 52.78 -7.19
C THR A 268 9.06 53.77 -6.02
N ASP A 269 7.98 53.70 -5.26
CA ASP A 269 7.75 54.50 -4.06
C ASP A 269 8.71 54.12 -2.91
N GLY A 270 9.08 52.83 -2.81
CA GLY A 270 10.03 52.33 -1.79
C GLY A 270 11.49 52.58 -2.11
N ALA A 271 11.82 53.32 -3.20
CA ALA A 271 13.19 53.61 -3.65
C ALA A 271 14.12 52.39 -3.82
N PHE A 272 13.57 51.24 -4.25
CA PHE A 272 14.35 50.04 -4.54
C PHE A 272 15.26 50.27 -5.76
N GLU A 273 16.49 49.77 -5.69
CA GLU A 273 17.46 49.88 -6.78
C GLU A 273 17.44 48.62 -7.66
N LEU A 274 17.29 48.79 -8.99
CA LEU A 274 17.44 47.71 -9.96
C LEU A 274 18.90 47.33 -10.08
N ILE A 275 19.28 46.13 -9.65
CA ILE A 275 20.69 45.66 -9.73
C ILE A 275 20.99 45.05 -11.10
N GLY A 276 20.03 44.32 -11.68
CA GLY A 276 20.27 43.66 -12.93
C GLY A 276 19.04 42.96 -13.49
N GLU A 277 19.14 42.65 -14.77
CA GLU A 277 18.11 41.95 -15.53
C GLU A 277 18.70 40.69 -16.13
N ARG A 278 17.94 39.57 -16.04
CA ARG A 278 18.34 38.29 -16.61
C ARG A 278 17.13 37.65 -17.31
N THR A 279 17.31 37.21 -18.54
CA THR A 279 16.31 36.41 -19.22
C THR A 279 16.53 34.93 -18.92
N VAL A 280 15.53 34.28 -18.32
CA VAL A 280 15.53 32.85 -17.97
C VAL A 280 14.47 32.14 -18.81
N LYS A 281 14.75 30.89 -19.15
CA LYS A 281 13.77 30.02 -19.78
C LYS A 281 12.95 29.36 -18.67
N LYS A 282 11.67 29.69 -18.57
CA LYS A 282 10.74 29.08 -17.58
C LYS A 282 9.82 28.09 -18.31
N ARG A 283 9.64 26.94 -17.70
CA ARG A 283 8.66 25.95 -18.18
C ARG A 283 7.28 26.35 -17.67
N ARG A 284 6.27 26.37 -18.55
CA ARG A 284 4.89 26.59 -18.19
C ARG A 284 4.02 25.52 -18.83
N VAL A 285 3.04 25.05 -18.11
CA VAL A 285 2.11 24.00 -18.58
C VAL A 285 0.79 24.60 -18.94
N TYR A 286 0.29 24.21 -20.12
CA TYR A 286 -1.02 24.60 -20.63
C TYR A 286 -1.88 23.36 -20.74
N CYS A 287 -3.15 23.46 -20.36
CA CYS A 287 -4.14 22.41 -20.44
C CYS A 287 -5.35 22.88 -21.24
N GLY A 288 -5.80 22.08 -22.18
CA GLY A 288 -7.01 22.33 -22.96
C GLY A 288 -7.75 21.04 -23.25
N LEU A 289 -9.03 21.17 -23.58
CA LEU A 289 -9.88 20.05 -23.98
C LEU A 289 -10.11 20.09 -25.50
N LEU A 290 -9.94 18.95 -26.13
CA LEU A 290 -10.13 18.82 -27.58
C LEU A 290 -10.96 17.58 -27.93
N SER A 291 -11.62 17.65 -29.06
CA SER A 291 -12.23 16.52 -29.75
C SER A 291 -11.48 16.25 -31.05
N GLY A 292 -11.83 15.19 -31.76
CA GLY A 292 -11.29 14.92 -33.09
C GLY A 292 -11.56 16.03 -34.11
N ALA A 293 -12.53 16.92 -33.85
CA ALA A 293 -12.97 17.97 -34.74
C ALA A 293 -12.41 19.36 -34.41
N GLU A 294 -12.39 19.71 -33.15
CA GLU A 294 -12.11 21.06 -32.70
C GLU A 294 -11.60 21.09 -31.25
N TRP A 295 -11.04 22.24 -30.85
CA TRP A 295 -10.83 22.56 -29.44
C TRP A 295 -12.18 22.85 -28.80
N LEU A 296 -12.52 22.10 -27.75
CA LEU A 296 -13.67 22.35 -26.90
C LEU A 296 -13.37 23.46 -25.91
N GLU A 297 -12.18 23.41 -25.31
CA GLU A 297 -11.61 24.49 -24.52
C GLU A 297 -10.20 24.79 -24.99
N GLU A 298 -9.95 26.07 -25.27
CA GLU A 298 -8.60 26.50 -25.64
C GLU A 298 -7.64 26.30 -24.47
N PRO A 299 -6.38 25.89 -24.74
CA PRO A 299 -5.40 25.68 -23.70
C PRO A 299 -5.13 26.89 -22.85
N LYS A 300 -5.40 26.76 -21.55
CA LYS A 300 -5.13 27.75 -20.52
C LYS A 300 -3.92 27.31 -19.69
N ARG A 301 -3.19 28.26 -19.15
CA ARG A 301 -2.09 27.99 -18.23
C ARG A 301 -2.66 27.35 -16.95
N ILE A 302 -2.05 26.26 -16.51
CA ILE A 302 -2.31 25.62 -15.23
C ILE A 302 -1.15 25.89 -14.27
N PRO A 303 -1.37 25.86 -12.95
CA PRO A 303 -0.31 26.02 -11.97
C PRO A 303 0.77 24.94 -12.10
N GLY A 304 2.03 25.35 -11.86
CA GLY A 304 3.16 24.45 -11.87
C GLY A 304 3.95 24.40 -13.17
N GLU A 305 5.11 23.74 -13.10
CA GLU A 305 6.10 23.65 -14.19
C GLU A 305 6.14 22.27 -14.85
N HIS A 306 5.33 21.33 -14.36
CA HIS A 306 5.36 19.92 -14.76
C HIS A 306 3.98 19.44 -15.18
N ILE A 307 3.95 18.52 -16.15
CA ILE A 307 2.73 17.83 -16.54
C ILE A 307 2.19 17.06 -15.32
N PRO A 308 0.91 17.27 -14.94
CA PRO A 308 0.35 16.70 -13.71
C PRO A 308 -0.20 15.28 -13.88
N LEU A 309 0.25 14.53 -14.89
CA LEU A 309 0.00 13.11 -15.07
C LEU A 309 1.21 12.32 -14.57
N ILE A 310 1.00 11.45 -13.60
CA ILE A 310 2.06 10.70 -12.95
C ILE A 310 1.95 9.23 -13.34
N PRO A 311 2.86 8.71 -14.20
CA PRO A 311 2.86 7.32 -14.60
C PRO A 311 3.42 6.42 -13.49
N VAL A 312 2.84 5.24 -13.36
CA VAL A 312 3.31 4.14 -12.50
C VAL A 312 3.60 2.95 -13.40
N TYR A 313 4.84 2.46 -13.38
CA TYR A 313 5.24 1.35 -14.21
C TYR A 313 5.45 0.08 -13.39
N GLY A 314 4.97 -1.04 -13.90
CA GLY A 314 5.31 -2.35 -13.37
C GLY A 314 6.78 -2.68 -13.66
N ARG A 315 7.09 -2.98 -14.89
CA ARG A 315 8.45 -3.13 -15.38
C ARG A 315 8.58 -2.42 -16.71
N ARG A 316 9.49 -1.46 -16.80
CA ARG A 316 9.75 -0.69 -18.01
C ARG A 316 11.16 -0.96 -18.51
N SER A 317 11.29 -1.28 -19.78
CA SER A 317 12.58 -1.55 -20.43
C SER A 317 12.58 -1.04 -21.87
N PHE A 318 13.75 -0.88 -22.45
CA PHE A 318 13.91 -0.53 -23.87
C PHE A 318 14.65 -1.66 -24.56
N VAL A 319 14.05 -2.24 -25.59
CA VAL A 319 14.64 -3.29 -26.42
C VAL A 319 14.48 -2.86 -27.87
N ASP A 320 15.56 -2.91 -28.63
CA ASP A 320 15.59 -2.44 -30.03
C ASP A 320 15.07 -1.01 -30.22
N ASN A 321 15.38 -0.14 -29.26
CA ASN A 321 14.91 1.25 -29.18
C ASN A 321 13.38 1.41 -29.05
N GLN A 322 12.67 0.32 -28.77
CA GLN A 322 11.24 0.33 -28.46
C GLN A 322 11.01 0.18 -26.96
N GLU A 323 10.06 0.93 -26.46
CA GLU A 323 9.61 0.82 -25.06
C GLU A 323 8.81 -0.47 -24.87
N ARG A 324 9.13 -1.20 -23.81
CA ARG A 324 8.42 -2.41 -23.37
C ARG A 324 7.98 -2.22 -21.94
N ILE A 325 6.69 -2.42 -21.71
CA ILE A 325 6.07 -2.32 -20.39
C ILE A 325 5.38 -3.64 -20.11
N GLU A 326 5.67 -4.23 -18.95
CA GLU A 326 5.15 -5.54 -18.56
C GLU A 326 4.67 -5.50 -17.11
N GLY A 327 3.53 -6.13 -16.86
CA GLY A 327 3.03 -6.41 -15.50
C GLY A 327 3.58 -7.73 -14.94
N HIS A 328 3.15 -8.04 -13.73
CA HIS A 328 3.48 -9.32 -13.10
C HIS A 328 2.79 -10.51 -13.80
N ALA A 329 1.56 -10.31 -14.25
CA ALA A 329 0.75 -11.32 -14.89
C ALA A 329 1.38 -11.85 -16.19
N ALA A 330 1.92 -10.97 -17.04
CA ALA A 330 2.40 -11.31 -18.38
C ALA A 330 3.39 -12.46 -18.41
N LYS A 331 4.24 -12.61 -17.39
CA LYS A 331 5.27 -13.65 -17.31
C LYS A 331 4.71 -15.05 -17.11
N ALA A 332 3.56 -15.19 -16.50
CA ALA A 332 2.99 -16.48 -16.12
C ALA A 332 1.75 -16.87 -16.94
N MET A 333 1.29 -16.01 -17.87
CA MET A 333 0.07 -16.25 -18.66
C MET A 333 0.13 -17.57 -19.43
N ASP A 334 1.22 -17.86 -20.13
CA ASP A 334 1.36 -19.09 -20.92
C ASP A 334 1.36 -20.34 -20.02
N ALA A 335 2.01 -20.26 -18.86
CA ALA A 335 2.01 -21.37 -17.91
C ALA A 335 0.60 -21.61 -17.33
N GLN A 336 -0.14 -20.54 -17.06
CA GLN A 336 -1.52 -20.61 -16.58
C GLN A 336 -2.48 -21.15 -17.64
N ARG A 337 -2.35 -20.72 -18.90
CA ARG A 337 -3.12 -21.28 -20.02
C ARG A 337 -2.88 -22.78 -20.16
N LEU A 338 -1.61 -23.22 -20.06
CA LEU A 338 -1.27 -24.63 -20.11
C LEU A 338 -1.89 -25.41 -18.94
N GLU A 339 -1.86 -24.87 -17.74
CA GLU A 339 -2.49 -25.49 -16.58
C GLU A 339 -4.01 -25.62 -16.76
N ASN A 340 -4.69 -24.57 -17.17
CA ASN A 340 -6.13 -24.58 -17.45
C ASN A 340 -6.48 -25.63 -18.51
N LEU A 341 -5.69 -25.72 -19.57
CA LEU A 341 -5.85 -26.73 -20.60
C LEU A 341 -5.71 -28.15 -20.03
N MET A 342 -4.69 -28.40 -19.21
CA MET A 342 -4.48 -29.70 -18.57
C MET A 342 -5.65 -30.10 -17.66
N VAL A 343 -6.11 -29.18 -16.82
CA VAL A 343 -7.24 -29.42 -15.93
C VAL A 343 -8.52 -29.73 -16.74
N SER A 344 -8.75 -28.96 -17.80
CA SER A 344 -9.90 -29.16 -18.69
C SER A 344 -9.85 -30.51 -19.40
N MET A 345 -8.68 -30.91 -19.87
CA MET A 345 -8.48 -32.25 -20.49
C MET A 345 -8.66 -33.37 -19.47
N ILE A 346 -8.19 -33.21 -18.24
CA ILE A 346 -8.38 -34.18 -17.16
C ILE A 346 -9.86 -34.31 -16.81
N ALA A 347 -10.58 -33.22 -16.72
CA ALA A 347 -12.01 -33.21 -16.43
C ALA A 347 -12.80 -33.86 -17.58
N ASP A 348 -12.46 -33.59 -18.82
CA ASP A 348 -13.07 -34.25 -20.00
C ASP A 348 -12.82 -35.76 -20.00
N ASN A 349 -11.55 -36.16 -19.82
CA ASN A 349 -11.22 -37.59 -19.72
C ASN A 349 -11.94 -38.29 -18.55
N ALA A 350 -12.07 -37.60 -17.38
CA ALA A 350 -12.80 -38.15 -16.24
C ALA A 350 -14.30 -38.33 -16.53
N THR A 351 -14.91 -37.41 -17.26
CA THR A 351 -16.31 -37.56 -17.71
C THR A 351 -16.51 -38.66 -18.71
N GLN A 352 -15.53 -38.87 -19.61
CA GLN A 352 -15.55 -39.94 -20.61
C GLN A 352 -15.23 -41.31 -19.98
N ALA A 353 -14.30 -41.38 -19.03
CA ALA A 353 -13.94 -42.62 -18.34
C ALA A 353 -15.04 -43.14 -17.42
N GLY A 354 -15.93 -42.27 -16.91
CA GLY A 354 -17.08 -42.64 -16.10
C GLY A 354 -18.25 -43.25 -16.91
N GLY A 355 -18.15 -43.32 -18.23
CA GLY A 355 -19.12 -43.97 -19.14
C GLY A 355 -18.59 -45.28 -19.69
N ASP A 356 -19.52 -46.19 -20.01
CA ASP A 356 -19.19 -47.36 -20.86
C ASP A 356 -18.54 -46.85 -22.15
N GLY A 357 -17.51 -47.56 -22.62
CA GLY A 357 -16.80 -47.19 -23.86
C GLY A 357 -17.77 -46.86 -25.01
N ILE A 358 -17.29 -46.10 -25.99
CA ILE A 358 -18.11 -45.74 -27.15
C ILE A 358 -18.49 -47.01 -27.91
N PRO A 359 -19.78 -47.35 -28.03
CA PRO A 359 -20.20 -48.52 -28.75
C PRO A 359 -19.94 -48.34 -30.24
N VAL A 360 -19.27 -49.32 -30.84
CA VAL A 360 -19.10 -49.42 -32.28
C VAL A 360 -20.26 -50.21 -32.81
N VAL A 361 -21.04 -49.59 -33.66
CA VAL A 361 -22.30 -50.16 -34.16
C VAL A 361 -22.31 -50.02 -35.68
N ASP A 362 -22.86 -51.02 -36.34
CA ASP A 362 -23.08 -50.96 -37.79
C ASP A 362 -24.14 -49.90 -38.10
N VAL A 363 -23.87 -49.01 -39.03
CA VAL A 363 -24.75 -47.89 -39.41
C VAL A 363 -26.15 -48.39 -39.85
N ASP A 364 -26.17 -49.53 -40.51
CA ASP A 364 -27.44 -50.13 -40.99
C ASP A 364 -28.34 -50.63 -39.85
N MET A 365 -27.82 -50.82 -38.65
CA MET A 365 -28.61 -51.21 -37.46
C MET A 365 -29.22 -50.00 -36.72
N ILE A 366 -28.89 -48.78 -37.12
CA ILE A 366 -29.43 -47.56 -36.55
C ILE A 366 -30.47 -46.94 -37.50
N PRO A 367 -31.77 -46.98 -37.15
CA PRO A 367 -32.78 -46.34 -37.98
C PRO A 367 -32.57 -44.82 -38.03
N GLY A 368 -32.66 -44.21 -39.23
CA GLY A 368 -32.42 -42.77 -39.41
C GLY A 368 -33.13 -41.86 -38.45
N PRO A 369 -34.43 -42.09 -38.08
CA PRO A 369 -35.13 -41.26 -37.07
C PRO A 369 -34.52 -41.32 -35.66
N LEU A 370 -33.77 -42.41 -35.35
CA LEU A 370 -33.17 -42.63 -34.03
C LEU A 370 -31.66 -42.33 -33.98
N ALA A 371 -31.08 -41.93 -35.11
CA ALA A 371 -29.68 -41.56 -35.17
C ALA A 371 -29.30 -40.44 -34.18
N ASN A 372 -30.19 -39.49 -33.98
CA ASN A 372 -30.00 -38.42 -33.01
C ASN A 372 -29.88 -38.92 -31.57
N HIS A 373 -30.61 -40.02 -31.21
CA HIS A 373 -30.48 -40.65 -29.85
C HIS A 373 -29.06 -41.17 -29.62
N TRP A 374 -28.44 -41.74 -30.65
CA TRP A 374 -27.08 -42.25 -30.60
C TRP A 374 -26.05 -41.10 -30.60
N ALA A 375 -26.28 -40.07 -31.40
CA ALA A 375 -25.42 -38.90 -31.47
C ALA A 375 -25.41 -38.09 -30.17
N GLU A 376 -26.58 -38.00 -29.51
CA GLU A 376 -26.74 -37.21 -28.26
C GLU A 376 -26.53 -38.05 -26.98
N ARG A 377 -26.11 -39.34 -27.09
CA ARG A 377 -25.92 -40.24 -25.95
C ARG A 377 -25.11 -39.63 -24.82
N ASN A 378 -24.00 -38.96 -25.12
CA ASN A 378 -23.12 -38.38 -24.13
C ASN A 378 -23.72 -37.11 -23.50
N LYS A 379 -24.61 -36.41 -24.21
CA LYS A 379 -25.24 -35.18 -23.73
C LYS A 379 -26.48 -35.49 -22.88
N LYS A 380 -27.36 -36.35 -23.35
CA LYS A 380 -28.68 -36.59 -22.72
C LYS A 380 -28.78 -37.87 -21.88
N ARG A 381 -27.78 -38.76 -21.94
CA ARG A 381 -27.73 -40.06 -21.23
C ARG A 381 -29.08 -40.78 -21.24
N PRO A 382 -29.60 -41.17 -22.44
CA PRO A 382 -30.92 -41.81 -22.52
C PRO A 382 -30.88 -43.14 -21.79
N ALA A 383 -32.03 -43.57 -21.20
CA ALA A 383 -32.16 -44.81 -20.45
C ALA A 383 -31.96 -46.06 -21.30
N PHE A 384 -32.14 -45.97 -22.63
CA PHE A 384 -31.91 -47.04 -23.60
C PHE A 384 -31.54 -46.48 -24.95
N LEU A 385 -30.79 -47.28 -25.72
CA LEU A 385 -30.40 -46.96 -27.09
C LEU A 385 -31.06 -47.96 -28.05
N PRO A 386 -31.99 -47.52 -28.92
CA PRO A 386 -32.73 -48.41 -29.80
C PRO A 386 -31.82 -48.89 -30.97
N MET A 387 -31.91 -50.17 -31.27
CA MET A 387 -31.27 -50.85 -32.41
C MET A 387 -32.26 -51.73 -33.13
N VAL A 388 -32.05 -51.93 -34.42
CA VAL A 388 -32.88 -52.79 -35.25
C VAL A 388 -32.05 -53.91 -35.84
N SER A 389 -32.55 -55.15 -35.74
CA SER A 389 -31.92 -56.30 -36.41
C SER A 389 -32.04 -56.18 -37.92
N LEU A 390 -30.97 -56.49 -38.66
CA LEU A 390 -30.98 -56.49 -40.12
C LEU A 390 -31.77 -57.69 -40.63
N LYS A 391 -32.72 -57.40 -41.53
CA LYS A 391 -33.57 -58.43 -42.15
C LYS A 391 -33.34 -58.50 -43.66
N ASN A 392 -33.32 -59.75 -44.20
CA ASN A 392 -33.26 -59.94 -45.62
C ASN A 392 -34.58 -59.61 -46.31
N LYS A 393 -34.63 -59.51 -47.60
CA LYS A 393 -35.85 -59.23 -48.39
C LYS A 393 -36.99 -60.22 -48.12
N ASN A 394 -36.66 -61.42 -47.61
CA ASN A 394 -37.61 -62.48 -47.24
C ASN A 394 -38.12 -62.35 -45.78
N GLY A 395 -37.66 -61.37 -45.02
CA GLY A 395 -38.09 -61.18 -43.60
C GLY A 395 -37.22 -61.94 -42.59
N ASP A 396 -36.25 -62.73 -42.99
CA ASP A 396 -35.36 -63.46 -42.10
C ASP A 396 -34.29 -62.52 -41.50
N ILE A 397 -33.92 -62.75 -40.27
CA ILE A 397 -32.91 -61.95 -39.55
C ILE A 397 -31.51 -62.40 -40.09
N THR A 398 -30.85 -61.49 -40.77
CA THR A 398 -29.49 -61.70 -41.29
C THR A 398 -28.43 -61.38 -40.25
N ALA A 399 -28.68 -60.37 -39.45
CA ALA A 399 -27.83 -60.04 -38.33
C ALA A 399 -28.70 -59.54 -37.16
N GLN A 400 -28.45 -60.05 -35.97
CA GLN A 400 -29.16 -59.69 -34.77
C GLN A 400 -28.63 -58.31 -34.27
N ALA A 401 -29.52 -57.45 -33.78
CA ALA A 401 -29.16 -56.20 -33.21
C ALA A 401 -28.22 -56.37 -32.00
N GLN A 402 -26.97 -56.04 -32.16
CA GLN A 402 -25.95 -56.07 -31.09
C GLN A 402 -24.87 -55.03 -31.33
N VAL A 403 -24.26 -54.56 -30.24
CA VAL A 403 -23.12 -53.71 -30.28
C VAL A 403 -21.91 -54.55 -30.70
N SER A 404 -21.24 -54.21 -31.79
CA SER A 404 -20.12 -54.97 -32.35
C SER A 404 -18.89 -54.99 -31.41
N SER A 405 -18.61 -53.89 -30.80
CA SER A 405 -17.53 -53.74 -29.81
C SER A 405 -17.69 -52.43 -29.06
N TYR A 406 -16.98 -52.28 -27.97
CA TYR A 406 -16.84 -51.01 -27.28
C TYR A 406 -15.40 -50.52 -27.47
N THR A 407 -15.22 -49.24 -27.73
CA THR A 407 -13.88 -48.67 -27.65
C THR A 407 -13.39 -48.79 -26.22
N PRO A 408 -12.12 -49.14 -25.98
CA PRO A 408 -11.62 -49.22 -24.64
C PRO A 408 -11.81 -47.85 -23.95
N PRO A 409 -12.17 -47.83 -22.65
CA PRO A 409 -12.29 -46.58 -21.91
C PRO A 409 -10.97 -45.81 -22.00
N THR A 410 -11.07 -44.51 -22.22
CA THR A 410 -9.91 -43.65 -22.31
C THR A 410 -9.19 -43.68 -20.96
N GLN A 411 -8.02 -44.32 -20.90
CA GLN A 411 -7.19 -44.30 -19.70
C GLN A 411 -6.47 -42.98 -19.64
N MET A 412 -6.51 -42.34 -18.49
CA MET A 412 -5.78 -41.10 -18.25
C MET A 412 -4.28 -41.37 -18.37
N PRO A 413 -3.57 -40.72 -19.30
CA PRO A 413 -2.13 -40.89 -19.40
C PRO A 413 -1.43 -40.41 -18.11
N PRO A 414 -0.58 -41.23 -17.46
CA PRO A 414 0.12 -40.82 -16.24
C PRO A 414 0.98 -39.54 -16.43
N ALA A 415 1.42 -39.29 -17.66
CA ALA A 415 2.16 -38.11 -18.04
C ALA A 415 1.36 -36.80 -17.82
N LEU A 416 0.02 -36.82 -17.93
CA LEU A 416 -0.81 -35.63 -17.68
C LEU A 416 -0.76 -35.18 -16.21
N ALA A 417 -0.78 -36.14 -15.27
CA ALA A 417 -0.66 -35.81 -13.85
C ALA A 417 0.72 -35.18 -13.50
N GLY A 418 1.78 -35.74 -14.10
CA GLY A 418 3.14 -35.18 -13.96
C GLY A 418 3.27 -33.80 -14.58
N LEU A 419 2.64 -33.55 -15.73
CA LEU A 419 2.66 -32.26 -16.40
C LEU A 419 1.86 -31.22 -15.60
N LEU A 420 0.70 -31.57 -15.02
CA LEU A 420 -0.08 -30.70 -14.17
C LEU A 420 0.70 -30.27 -12.92
N GLN A 421 1.40 -31.21 -12.28
CA GLN A 421 2.27 -30.90 -11.15
C GLN A 421 3.43 -29.98 -11.57
N TYR A 422 4.02 -30.20 -12.73
CA TYR A 422 5.09 -29.37 -13.27
C TYR A 422 4.59 -27.95 -13.56
N THR A 423 3.42 -27.78 -14.21
CA THR A 423 2.87 -26.46 -14.53
C THR A 423 2.52 -25.68 -13.26
N GLY A 424 1.92 -26.34 -12.26
CA GLY A 424 1.65 -25.71 -10.97
C GLY A 424 2.90 -25.21 -10.26
N THR A 425 3.97 -26.03 -10.24
CA THR A 425 5.28 -25.60 -9.72
C THR A 425 5.95 -24.53 -10.57
N ALA A 426 5.81 -24.60 -11.88
CA ALA A 426 6.37 -23.58 -12.78
C ALA A 426 5.72 -22.20 -12.54
N ILE A 427 4.41 -22.12 -12.40
CA ILE A 427 3.71 -20.88 -12.06
C ILE A 427 4.26 -20.31 -10.73
N GLN A 428 4.34 -21.14 -9.69
CA GLN A 428 4.88 -20.72 -8.40
C GLN A 428 6.34 -20.24 -8.49
N GLN A 429 7.18 -20.88 -9.31
CA GLN A 429 8.56 -20.45 -9.51
C GLN A 429 8.65 -19.14 -10.30
N ILE A 430 7.83 -18.95 -11.33
CA ILE A 430 7.81 -17.74 -12.15
C ILE A 430 7.30 -16.54 -11.34
N THR A 431 6.26 -16.76 -10.53
CA THR A 431 5.64 -15.70 -9.71
C THR A 431 6.35 -15.49 -8.37
N GLY A 432 7.21 -16.41 -7.95
CA GLY A 432 7.96 -16.32 -6.70
C GLY A 432 7.27 -16.89 -5.46
N ALA A 433 6.07 -17.47 -5.61
CA ALA A 433 5.24 -17.96 -4.50
C ALA A 433 5.69 -19.29 -3.87
N SER A 434 6.70 -19.95 -4.43
CA SER A 434 6.98 -21.37 -4.21
C SER A 434 7.45 -21.80 -2.82
N GLN A 435 7.69 -20.88 -1.88
CA GLN A 435 8.39 -21.25 -0.63
C GLN A 435 7.51 -21.29 0.63
N LEU A 436 6.35 -20.67 0.62
CA LEU A 436 5.49 -20.59 1.81
C LEU A 436 4.60 -21.83 2.04
N GLU A 437 4.09 -22.43 0.97
CA GLU A 437 3.14 -23.57 1.07
C GLU A 437 3.79 -24.88 1.57
N ASN A 438 5.12 -25.02 1.44
CA ASN A 438 5.85 -26.23 1.79
C ASN A 438 6.62 -26.14 3.11
N MET A 439 6.33 -25.16 3.97
CA MET A 439 7.03 -25.03 5.24
C MET A 439 6.54 -26.05 6.26
N PRO A 440 7.43 -26.87 6.84
CA PRO A 440 7.10 -27.68 7.99
C PRO A 440 6.85 -26.77 9.21
N SER A 441 5.89 -27.13 10.05
CA SER A 441 5.42 -26.37 11.21
C SER A 441 6.49 -26.08 12.29
N ASN A 442 7.72 -26.59 12.13
CA ASN A 442 8.84 -26.48 13.10
C ASN A 442 10.04 -25.68 12.55
N VAL A 443 9.81 -24.71 11.67
CA VAL A 443 10.91 -23.88 11.15
C VAL A 443 11.24 -22.76 12.16
N ALA A 444 12.53 -22.55 12.39
CA ALA A 444 13.00 -21.46 13.26
C ALA A 444 12.59 -20.09 12.68
N THR A 445 12.23 -19.15 13.54
CA THR A 445 11.76 -17.81 13.19
C THR A 445 12.72 -17.08 12.23
N ASP A 446 14.03 -17.20 12.43
CA ASP A 446 15.06 -16.60 11.57
C ASP A 446 15.03 -17.13 10.13
N THR A 447 14.61 -18.39 9.92
CA THR A 447 14.48 -18.99 8.60
C THR A 447 13.21 -18.48 7.91
N VAL A 448 12.13 -18.28 8.67
CA VAL A 448 10.88 -17.67 8.20
C VAL A 448 11.15 -16.25 7.72
N ASP A 449 11.82 -15.44 8.53
CA ASP A 449 12.18 -14.05 8.19
C ASP A 449 13.09 -13.98 6.96
N SER A 450 14.03 -14.92 6.80
CA SER A 450 14.89 -14.96 5.62
C SER A 450 14.14 -15.33 4.33
N ILE A 451 13.07 -16.11 4.42
CA ILE A 451 12.21 -16.46 3.29
C ILE A 451 11.29 -15.30 2.92
N PHE A 452 10.68 -14.62 3.92
CA PHE A 452 9.92 -13.40 3.69
C PHE A 452 10.80 -12.34 3.00
N ASN A 453 12.00 -12.09 3.48
CA ASN A 453 12.95 -11.16 2.86
C ASN A 453 13.31 -11.53 1.40
N ARG A 454 13.33 -12.82 1.05
CA ARG A 454 13.53 -13.25 -0.35
C ARG A 454 12.32 -13.02 -1.23
N MET A 455 11.12 -13.21 -0.70
CA MET A 455 9.87 -12.91 -1.43
C MET A 455 9.71 -11.42 -1.65
N ASP A 456 9.99 -10.62 -0.63
CA ASP A 456 9.98 -9.16 -0.72
C ASP A 456 10.95 -8.64 -1.79
N THR A 457 12.07 -9.34 -2.03
CA THR A 457 13.02 -8.96 -3.08
C THR A 457 12.44 -9.08 -4.49
N GLN A 458 11.51 -10.00 -4.73
CA GLN A 458 10.88 -10.15 -6.07
C GLN A 458 9.76 -9.14 -6.32
N SER A 459 9.00 -8.78 -5.29
CA SER A 459 7.97 -7.74 -5.33
C SER A 459 8.55 -6.32 -5.24
N TYR A 460 9.77 -6.19 -4.71
CA TYR A 460 10.44 -4.91 -4.45
C TYR A 460 10.52 -3.99 -5.69
N ILE A 461 10.65 -4.55 -6.90
CA ILE A 461 10.71 -3.75 -8.13
C ILE A 461 9.46 -2.90 -8.33
N TYR A 462 8.27 -3.41 -7.97
CA TYR A 462 7.00 -2.69 -8.09
C TYR A 462 6.92 -1.59 -7.04
N MET A 463 7.37 -1.88 -5.82
CA MET A 463 7.43 -0.91 -4.71
C MET A 463 8.42 0.23 -5.02
N ASP A 464 9.62 -0.09 -5.53
CA ASP A 464 10.63 0.90 -5.92
C ASP A 464 10.13 1.78 -7.08
N ASN A 465 9.41 1.20 -8.03
CA ASN A 465 8.83 1.95 -9.14
C ASN A 465 7.69 2.86 -8.67
N MET A 466 6.85 2.41 -7.75
CA MET A 466 5.84 3.25 -7.12
C MET A 466 6.49 4.39 -6.31
N ALA A 467 7.59 4.11 -5.60
CA ALA A 467 8.35 5.14 -4.89
C ALA A 467 8.88 6.24 -5.84
N LYS A 468 9.36 5.86 -7.02
CA LYS A 468 9.78 6.84 -8.06
C LYS A 468 8.60 7.68 -8.53
N SER A 469 7.44 7.08 -8.74
CA SER A 469 6.22 7.79 -9.13
C SER A 469 5.72 8.72 -8.01
N MET A 470 5.76 8.29 -6.76
CA MET A 470 5.43 9.15 -5.60
C MET A 470 6.42 10.31 -5.44
N ARG A 471 7.72 10.06 -5.69
CA ARG A 471 8.70 11.15 -5.73
C ARG A 471 8.34 12.17 -6.81
N ARG A 472 7.96 11.70 -8.00
CA ARG A 472 7.50 12.57 -9.09
C ARG A 472 6.26 13.36 -8.69
N ALA A 473 5.29 12.70 -8.03
CA ALA A 473 4.11 13.34 -7.48
C ALA A 473 4.47 14.49 -6.53
N GLY A 474 5.40 14.26 -5.61
CA GLY A 474 5.90 15.29 -4.70
C GLY A 474 6.54 16.47 -5.42
N VAL A 475 7.31 16.23 -6.50
CA VAL A 475 7.92 17.29 -7.31
C VAL A 475 6.86 18.12 -8.05
N VAL A 476 5.86 17.46 -8.62
CA VAL A 476 4.72 18.13 -9.30
C VAL A 476 3.94 18.94 -8.28
N TRP A 477 3.58 18.34 -7.14
CA TRP A 477 2.87 19.02 -6.06
C TRP A 477 3.62 20.26 -5.56
N LEU A 478 4.93 20.14 -5.33
CA LEU A 478 5.75 21.27 -4.88
C LEU A 478 5.74 22.43 -5.88
N SER A 479 5.80 22.11 -7.19
CA SER A 479 5.75 23.14 -8.24
C SER A 479 4.37 23.82 -8.31
N MET A 480 3.29 23.07 -8.08
CA MET A 480 1.93 23.59 -8.04
C MET A 480 1.65 24.37 -6.74
N ALA A 481 2.13 23.85 -5.60
CA ALA A 481 1.90 24.43 -4.29
C ALA A 481 2.41 25.87 -4.19
N ARG A 482 3.51 26.21 -4.86
CA ARG A 482 4.05 27.56 -4.91
C ARG A 482 3.12 28.58 -5.56
N GLU A 483 2.28 28.14 -6.49
CA GLU A 483 1.32 29.00 -7.19
C GLU A 483 -0.10 28.92 -6.58
N VAL A 484 -0.45 27.78 -5.99
CA VAL A 484 -1.80 27.52 -5.46
C VAL A 484 -1.93 28.02 -4.01
N TYR A 485 -0.92 27.79 -3.17
CA TYR A 485 -0.95 28.10 -1.75
C TYR A 485 -0.26 29.44 -1.42
N GLY A 486 -0.33 30.40 -2.30
CA GLY A 486 0.27 31.72 -2.12
C GLY A 486 -0.60 32.75 -1.37
N SER A 487 -1.75 32.35 -0.81
CA SER A 487 -2.67 33.26 -0.12
C SER A 487 -2.52 33.23 1.39
N ASP A 488 -2.80 34.37 2.08
CA ASP A 488 -2.73 34.54 3.53
C ASP A 488 -3.78 33.75 4.35
N THR A 489 -4.36 32.73 3.77
CA THR A 489 -5.42 31.95 4.41
C THR A 489 -4.84 30.76 5.20
N PRO A 490 -5.35 30.55 6.44
CA PRO A 490 -4.94 29.39 7.22
C PRO A 490 -5.44 28.09 6.57
N MET A 491 -4.56 27.11 6.43
CA MET A 491 -4.85 25.83 5.80
C MET A 491 -4.66 24.71 6.80
N ARG A 492 -5.50 23.67 6.69
CA ARG A 492 -5.35 22.45 7.47
C ARG A 492 -4.08 21.72 7.07
N ILE A 493 -3.34 21.28 8.08
CA ILE A 493 -2.18 20.38 7.93
C ILE A 493 -2.38 19.15 8.82
N VAL A 494 -1.84 18.03 8.39
CA VAL A 494 -1.85 16.77 9.17
C VAL A 494 -0.41 16.49 9.62
N ASN A 495 -0.18 16.45 10.91
CA ASN A 495 1.14 16.17 11.50
C ASN A 495 1.55 14.69 11.31
N GLU A 496 2.81 14.35 11.62
CA GLU A 496 3.29 12.95 11.54
C GLU A 496 2.59 11.99 12.52
N ASP A 497 2.04 12.51 13.60
CA ASP A 497 1.26 11.77 14.59
C ASP A 497 -0.22 11.60 14.22
N GLY A 498 -0.63 12.14 13.07
CA GLY A 498 -2.02 12.09 12.59
C GLY A 498 -2.93 13.15 13.22
N SER A 499 -2.39 14.04 14.07
CA SER A 499 -3.14 15.16 14.61
C SER A 499 -3.34 16.28 13.58
N ASP A 500 -4.52 16.88 13.57
CA ASP A 500 -4.83 18.01 12.73
C ASP A 500 -4.28 19.30 13.37
N ASP A 501 -3.71 20.15 12.55
CA ASP A 501 -3.26 21.49 12.94
C ASP A 501 -3.59 22.47 11.80
N VAL A 502 -3.49 23.77 12.08
CA VAL A 502 -3.75 24.83 11.11
C VAL A 502 -2.50 25.67 10.95
N ALA A 503 -2.02 25.82 9.74
CA ALA A 503 -0.86 26.64 9.44
C ALA A 503 -1.11 27.62 8.30
N LEU A 504 -0.49 28.80 8.41
CA LEU A 504 -0.34 29.74 7.31
C LEU A 504 0.84 29.28 6.45
N MET A 505 0.60 28.94 5.19
CA MET A 505 1.66 28.50 4.26
C MET A 505 2.42 29.65 3.64
N THR A 506 1.79 30.80 3.48
CA THR A 506 2.41 32.03 3.02
C THR A 506 1.66 33.18 3.70
N GLY A 507 2.35 34.00 4.47
CA GLY A 507 1.69 35.11 5.17
C GLY A 507 2.71 36.09 5.69
N GLU A 508 2.33 37.36 5.70
CA GLU A 508 3.08 38.44 6.35
C GLU A 508 2.51 38.66 7.77
N VAL A 509 3.33 38.39 8.75
CA VAL A 509 3.00 38.72 10.14
C VAL A 509 3.82 39.93 10.57
N VAL A 510 3.11 40.98 11.00
CA VAL A 510 3.77 42.15 11.61
C VAL A 510 4.17 41.75 13.03
N ASP A 511 5.44 41.68 13.30
CA ASP A 511 5.95 41.50 14.65
C ASP A 511 5.52 42.69 15.51
N ARG A 512 4.68 42.42 16.48
CA ARG A 512 4.12 43.46 17.40
C ARG A 512 5.18 44.16 18.23
N GLN A 513 6.39 43.61 18.38
CA GLN A 513 7.47 44.19 19.16
C GLN A 513 8.39 45.07 18.32
N THR A 514 8.66 44.69 17.08
CA THR A 514 9.60 45.37 16.18
C THR A 514 8.92 46.20 15.11
N GLY A 515 7.64 45.97 14.82
CA GLY A 515 6.89 46.62 13.74
C GLY A 515 7.37 46.19 12.34
N GLN A 516 8.25 45.19 12.24
CA GLN A 516 8.72 44.66 10.98
C GLN A 516 7.74 43.61 10.46
N VAL A 517 7.51 43.66 9.15
CA VAL A 517 6.76 42.62 8.43
C VAL A 517 7.72 41.45 8.25
N ILE A 518 7.41 40.32 8.87
CA ILE A 518 8.17 39.11 8.72
C ILE A 518 7.34 38.18 7.82
N ALA A 519 7.87 37.87 6.64
CA ALA A 519 7.25 36.84 5.79
C ALA A 519 7.41 35.46 6.46
N LEU A 520 6.30 34.96 6.95
CA LEU A 520 6.24 33.62 7.55
C LEU A 520 5.95 32.58 6.45
N ASN A 521 6.84 31.57 6.36
CA ASN A 521 6.63 30.38 5.52
C ASN A 521 6.54 30.65 4.01
N ASP A 522 7.34 31.56 3.47
CA ASP A 522 7.36 31.84 2.05
C ASP A 522 7.86 30.63 1.24
N LEU A 523 6.93 29.97 0.51
CA LEU A 523 7.19 28.82 -0.36
C LEU A 523 8.06 29.16 -1.57
N SER A 524 8.20 30.45 -1.92
CA SER A 524 9.04 30.92 -3.03
C SER A 524 10.53 30.90 -2.67
N GLN A 525 10.85 30.97 -1.40
CA GLN A 525 12.22 31.01 -0.89
C GLN A 525 12.72 29.60 -0.55
N GLY A 526 13.94 29.30 -0.95
CA GLY A 526 14.61 28.05 -0.67
C GLY A 526 14.30 26.93 -1.67
N ASN A 527 15.26 26.01 -1.78
CA ASN A 527 15.12 24.80 -2.57
C ASN A 527 14.86 23.61 -1.66
N TYR A 528 13.83 22.85 -2.01
CA TYR A 528 13.46 21.63 -1.28
C TYR A 528 13.67 20.40 -2.15
N GLU A 529 14.20 19.35 -1.56
CA GLU A 529 14.33 18.05 -2.20
C GLU A 529 13.18 17.16 -1.77
N VAL A 530 12.61 16.45 -2.74
CA VAL A 530 11.58 15.45 -2.50
C VAL A 530 12.23 14.10 -2.26
N THR A 531 12.06 13.56 -1.09
CA THR A 531 12.46 12.21 -0.72
C THR A 531 11.22 11.36 -0.48
N VAL A 532 11.36 10.07 -0.65
CA VAL A 532 10.28 9.12 -0.44
C VAL A 532 10.72 8.13 0.63
N ASP A 533 9.86 7.94 1.60
CA ASP A 533 10.05 6.97 2.66
C ASP A 533 9.13 5.78 2.39
N VAL A 534 9.75 4.63 2.09
CA VAL A 534 9.04 3.36 1.96
C VAL A 534 8.95 2.80 3.36
N GLY A 535 7.87 3.07 4.04
CA GLY A 535 7.69 2.68 5.43
C GLY A 535 6.36 1.97 5.66
N GLN A 536 6.34 1.17 6.71
CA GLN A 536 5.11 0.60 7.22
C GLN A 536 4.07 1.70 7.47
N SER A 537 2.79 1.41 7.27
CA SER A 537 1.71 2.36 7.55
C SER A 537 1.80 2.86 9.00
N PHE A 538 1.21 4.00 9.30
CA PHE A 538 1.27 4.62 10.64
C PHE A 538 0.92 3.64 11.75
N ALA A 539 -0.15 2.85 11.59
CA ALA A 539 -0.57 1.84 12.56
C ALA A 539 0.48 0.72 12.71
N THR A 540 0.97 0.19 11.59
CA THR A 540 1.98 -0.88 11.60
C THR A 540 3.33 -0.40 12.14
N ARG A 541 3.70 0.87 11.91
CA ARG A 541 4.91 1.50 12.45
C ARG A 541 4.82 1.68 13.96
N ARG A 542 3.66 2.10 14.50
CA ARG A 542 3.41 2.17 15.94
C ARG A 542 3.49 0.79 16.57
N ASP A 543 2.86 -0.22 15.99
CA ASP A 543 2.94 -1.60 16.48
C ASP A 543 4.38 -2.15 16.47
N ALA A 544 5.15 -1.89 15.42
CA ALA A 544 6.56 -2.27 15.35
C ALA A 544 7.41 -1.52 16.41
N THR A 545 7.12 -0.24 16.63
CA THR A 545 7.77 0.56 17.68
C THR A 545 7.42 0.03 19.06
N VAL A 546 6.15 -0.27 19.31
CA VAL A 546 5.69 -0.89 20.57
C VAL A 546 6.37 -2.25 20.78
N LYS A 547 6.46 -3.11 19.77
CA LYS A 547 7.16 -4.41 19.86
C LYS A 547 8.65 -4.25 20.15
N SER A 548 9.32 -3.31 19.50
CA SER A 548 10.74 -3.04 19.77
C SER A 548 10.98 -2.44 21.15
N LEU A 549 10.10 -1.53 21.60
CA LEU A 549 10.15 -0.98 22.95
C LEU A 549 9.84 -2.03 24.03
N LEU A 550 8.90 -2.96 23.78
CA LEU A 550 8.62 -4.09 24.67
C LEU A 550 9.83 -5.04 24.78
N SER A 551 10.53 -5.31 23.68
CA SER A 551 11.76 -6.09 23.71
C SER A 551 12.87 -5.38 24.48
N MET A 552 12.98 -4.06 24.37
CA MET A 552 13.89 -3.22 25.14
C MET A 552 13.53 -3.21 26.64
N LEU A 553 12.22 -3.13 26.96
CA LEU A 553 11.72 -3.13 28.34
C LEU A 553 12.08 -4.44 29.06
N ALA A 554 12.05 -5.58 28.33
CA ALA A 554 12.43 -6.88 28.87
C ALA A 554 13.93 -6.97 29.28
N LEU A 555 14.78 -6.12 28.70
CA LEU A 555 16.23 -6.07 29.01
C LEU A 555 16.58 -5.08 30.14
N ILE A 556 15.65 -4.18 30.48
CA ILE A 556 15.88 -3.12 31.47
C ILE A 556 15.34 -3.57 32.84
N GLN A 557 16.09 -3.34 33.89
CA GLN A 557 15.66 -3.71 35.26
C GLN A 557 14.46 -2.82 35.69
N PRO A 558 13.39 -3.42 36.24
CA PRO A 558 12.24 -2.70 36.77
C PRO A 558 12.64 -1.71 37.88
N GLY A 559 12.02 -0.52 37.88
CA GLY A 559 12.28 0.50 38.89
C GLY A 559 13.46 1.41 38.59
N THR A 560 14.03 1.36 37.40
CA THR A 560 15.01 2.35 36.93
C THR A 560 14.32 3.47 36.17
N PRO A 561 14.84 4.72 36.21
CA PRO A 561 14.26 5.85 35.43
C PRO A 561 14.17 5.53 33.93
N LYS A 562 15.03 4.67 33.40
CA LYS A 562 15.00 4.21 32.02
C LYS A 562 13.83 3.27 31.75
N HIS A 563 13.47 2.43 32.69
CA HIS A 563 12.31 1.54 32.58
C HIS A 563 11.00 2.35 32.53
N ASP A 564 10.89 3.35 33.41
CA ASP A 564 9.69 4.22 33.46
C ASP A 564 9.55 5.05 32.18
N LEU A 565 10.69 5.52 31.63
CA LEU A 565 10.71 6.23 30.36
C LEU A 565 10.25 5.34 29.19
N VAL A 566 10.79 4.13 29.07
CA VAL A 566 10.42 3.19 27.98
C VAL A 566 8.95 2.76 28.13
N SER A 567 8.48 2.54 29.36
CA SER A 567 7.06 2.27 29.64
C SER A 567 6.16 3.39 29.20
N SER A 568 6.56 4.64 29.46
CA SER A 568 5.84 5.82 29.05
C SER A 568 5.81 5.98 27.52
N MET A 569 6.92 5.69 26.83
CA MET A 569 6.98 5.70 25.38
C MET A 569 6.12 4.60 24.74
N ILE A 570 5.99 3.45 25.40
CA ILE A 570 5.09 2.37 24.95
C ILE A 570 3.64 2.85 25.04
N LEU A 571 3.24 3.45 26.15
CA LEU A 571 1.87 3.96 26.36
C LEU A 571 1.50 5.07 25.36
N ASP A 572 2.44 5.94 25.01
CA ASP A 572 2.24 7.00 24.02
C ASP A 572 2.02 6.46 22.61
N ASN A 573 2.64 5.32 22.29
CA ASN A 573 2.54 4.66 20.97
C ASN A 573 1.43 3.59 20.89
N MET A 574 0.74 3.25 21.99
CA MET A 574 -0.38 2.30 21.96
C MET A 574 -1.66 3.03 21.55
N ASP A 575 -2.40 2.47 20.59
CA ASP A 575 -3.72 2.95 20.18
C ASP A 575 -4.81 2.04 20.77
N GLY A 576 -5.79 2.64 21.45
CA GLY A 576 -6.92 1.93 22.04
C GLY A 576 -8.03 2.89 22.43
N GLU A 577 -9.27 2.42 22.38
CA GLU A 577 -10.45 3.20 22.78
C GLU A 577 -10.34 3.58 24.27
N GLY A 578 -10.40 4.86 24.61
CA GLY A 578 -10.28 5.37 25.99
C GLY A 578 -8.85 5.55 26.51
N MET A 579 -7.84 5.47 25.66
CA MET A 579 -6.43 5.70 26.05
C MET A 579 -6.01 7.18 26.03
N ASP A 580 -6.83 8.07 25.51
CA ASP A 580 -6.47 9.48 25.28
C ASP A 580 -6.13 10.22 26.59
N ASP A 581 -6.92 10.02 27.62
CA ASP A 581 -6.67 10.61 28.97
C ASP A 581 -5.35 10.09 29.58
N LEU A 582 -5.03 8.81 29.31
CA LEU A 582 -3.80 8.21 29.80
C LEU A 582 -2.58 8.70 29.03
N LYS A 583 -2.73 8.92 27.72
CA LYS A 583 -1.69 9.52 26.86
C LYS A 583 -1.40 10.96 27.28
N GLU A 584 -2.43 11.75 27.56
CA GLU A 584 -2.27 13.14 28.00
C GLU A 584 -1.55 13.19 29.36
N TYR A 585 -1.95 12.38 30.32
CA TYR A 585 -1.27 12.28 31.61
C TYR A 585 0.21 11.88 31.43
N ASN A 586 0.47 10.91 30.60
CA ASN A 586 1.81 10.38 30.32
C ASN A 586 2.70 11.39 29.60
N ARG A 587 2.12 12.13 28.64
CA ARG A 587 2.77 13.23 27.94
C ARG A 587 3.20 14.33 28.90
N ASN A 588 2.31 14.71 29.83
CA ASN A 588 2.63 15.70 30.88
C ASN A 588 3.79 15.21 31.77
N GLN A 589 3.88 13.92 32.07
CA GLN A 589 4.97 13.36 32.84
C GLN A 589 6.31 13.35 32.07
N LEU A 590 6.30 13.07 30.78
CA LEU A 590 7.47 13.12 29.89
C LEU A 590 7.96 14.55 29.65
N LEU A 591 7.04 15.53 29.58
CA LEU A 591 7.37 16.97 29.52
C LEU A 591 8.06 17.45 30.80
N LEU A 592 7.54 17.07 31.97
CA LEU A 592 8.13 17.41 33.27
C LEU A 592 9.50 16.75 33.49
N SER A 593 9.73 15.60 32.91
CA SER A 593 11.05 14.90 32.92
C SER A 593 12.05 15.47 31.91
N GLY A 594 11.63 16.41 31.03
CA GLY A 594 12.49 17.07 30.05
C GLY A 594 12.88 16.23 28.83
N VAL A 595 12.18 15.12 28.57
CA VAL A 595 12.45 14.18 27.47
C VAL A 595 11.82 14.66 26.16
N ILE A 596 10.65 15.29 26.25
CA ILE A 596 9.88 15.80 25.10
C ILE A 596 9.87 17.33 25.14
N LYS A 597 9.94 17.97 23.98
CA LYS A 597 9.83 19.42 23.84
C LYS A 597 8.37 19.87 23.92
N PRO A 598 8.07 20.97 24.62
CA PRO A 598 6.72 21.52 24.66
C PRO A 598 6.27 21.99 23.27
N ARG A 599 5.04 21.67 22.89
CA ARG A 599 4.43 22.06 21.62
C ARG A 599 3.45 23.23 21.76
N THR A 600 2.73 23.29 22.87
CA THR A 600 1.74 24.34 23.13
C THR A 600 2.26 25.40 24.14
N PRO A 601 1.76 26.66 24.09
CA PRO A 601 2.14 27.68 25.05
C PRO A 601 1.76 27.29 26.49
N GLU A 602 0.74 26.47 26.70
CA GLU A 602 0.34 25.95 27.99
C GLU A 602 1.36 24.95 28.55
N GLU A 603 1.88 24.08 27.72
CA GLU A 603 2.96 23.14 28.06
C GLU A 603 4.26 23.90 28.43
N GLN A 604 4.56 25.02 27.73
CA GLN A 604 5.72 25.83 28.05
C GLN A 604 5.58 26.47 29.45
N GLN A 605 4.39 26.96 29.78
CA GLN A 605 4.12 27.50 31.12
C GLN A 605 4.24 26.42 32.20
N MET A 606 3.76 25.20 31.98
CA MET A 606 3.92 24.09 32.92
C MET A 606 5.38 23.74 33.17
N VAL A 607 6.20 23.69 32.11
CA VAL A 607 7.64 23.40 32.22
C VAL A 607 8.37 24.52 32.95
N GLU A 608 8.01 25.80 32.72
CA GLU A 608 8.58 26.93 33.45
C GLU A 608 8.17 26.97 34.95
N GLN A 609 6.92 26.67 35.24
CA GLN A 609 6.45 26.54 36.61
C GLN A 609 7.13 25.38 37.34
N ALA A 610 7.31 24.24 36.69
CA ALA A 610 8.02 23.11 37.27
C ALA A 610 9.51 23.43 37.51
N LYS A 611 10.18 24.16 36.62
CA LYS A 611 11.55 24.63 36.81
C LYS A 611 11.67 25.64 37.98
N GLN A 612 10.69 26.52 38.14
CA GLN A 612 10.65 27.45 39.27
C GLN A 612 10.38 26.75 40.61
N GLN A 613 9.56 25.69 40.62
CA GLN A 613 9.34 24.87 41.81
C GLN A 613 10.55 24.02 42.19
N GLN A 614 11.31 23.51 41.22
CA GLN A 614 12.58 22.80 41.46
C GLN A 614 13.67 23.73 42.01
N ALA A 615 13.69 24.98 41.59
CA ALA A 615 14.66 25.97 42.11
C ALA A 615 14.39 26.43 43.56
N SER A 616 13.19 26.13 44.11
CA SER A 616 12.78 26.48 45.46
C SER A 616 12.81 25.30 46.45
N GLN A 617 13.30 24.10 46.07
CA GLN A 617 13.40 22.96 46.97
C GLN A 617 14.79 22.86 47.65
N PRO A 618 14.81 22.54 48.95
CA PRO A 618 16.07 22.40 49.70
C PRO A 618 16.81 21.13 49.31
N ASP A 619 18.12 21.22 49.38
CA ASP A 619 19.23 20.31 49.15
C ASP A 619 18.93 18.82 48.83
N PRO A 620 19.40 18.29 47.67
CA PRO A 620 19.15 16.91 47.24
C PRO A 620 19.67 15.84 48.20
N ALA A 621 20.64 16.16 49.04
CA ALA A 621 21.19 15.24 50.00
C ALA A 621 20.24 14.85 51.14
N MET A 622 19.36 15.78 51.56
CA MET A 622 18.35 15.53 52.61
C MET A 622 17.16 14.71 52.09
N VAL A 623 16.81 14.90 50.79
CA VAL A 623 15.71 14.18 50.12
C VAL A 623 16.18 12.73 49.82
N ALA A 624 17.44 12.53 49.44
CA ALA A 624 17.98 11.22 49.19
C ALA A 624 18.06 10.34 50.48
N ALA A 625 18.33 10.98 51.62
CA ALA A 625 18.32 10.26 52.91
C ALA A 625 16.90 9.86 53.36
N GLN A 626 15.91 10.73 53.11
CA GLN A 626 14.48 10.42 53.34
C GLN A 626 13.95 9.40 52.35
N GLY A 627 14.38 9.44 51.09
CA GLY A 627 14.02 8.46 50.05
C GLY A 627 14.55 7.05 50.35
N GLN A 628 15.78 6.94 50.93
CA GLN A 628 16.32 5.66 51.34
C GLN A 628 15.60 5.07 52.57
N LEU A 629 15.10 5.90 53.46
CA LEU A 629 14.29 5.45 54.62
C LEU A 629 12.88 4.97 54.16
N LEU A 630 12.28 5.65 53.21
CA LEU A 630 11.00 5.23 52.62
C LEU A 630 11.13 3.99 51.75
N ALA A 631 12.21 3.88 50.96
CA ALA A 631 12.52 2.68 50.18
C ALA A 631 12.73 1.45 51.04
N GLY A 632 13.44 1.60 52.16
CA GLY A 632 13.62 0.53 53.17
C GLY A 632 12.28 0.10 53.82
N GLN A 633 11.35 1.02 54.04
CA GLN A 633 10.02 0.68 54.54
C GLN A 633 9.16 -0.01 53.49
N ALA A 634 9.24 0.44 52.23
CA ALA A 634 8.55 -0.21 51.11
C ALA A 634 9.05 -1.61 50.81
N GLU A 635 10.37 -1.87 50.92
CA GLU A 635 10.93 -3.21 50.79
C GLU A 635 10.48 -4.15 51.91
N LEU A 636 10.36 -3.63 53.15
CA LEU A 636 9.85 -4.39 54.28
C LEU A 636 8.36 -4.78 54.07
N GLN A 637 7.57 -3.85 53.55
CA GLN A 637 6.18 -4.08 53.25
C GLN A 637 6.00 -5.04 52.05
N LYS A 638 6.89 -4.96 51.06
CA LYS A 638 6.92 -5.90 49.90
C LYS A 638 7.27 -7.30 50.33
N ALA A 639 8.27 -7.46 51.20
CA ALA A 639 8.64 -8.77 51.78
C ALA A 639 7.49 -9.38 52.61
N GLN A 640 6.74 -8.56 53.35
CA GLN A 640 5.56 -9.02 54.08
C GLN A 640 4.42 -9.46 53.15
N ASN A 641 4.18 -8.74 52.05
CA ASN A 641 3.20 -9.08 51.06
C ASN A 641 3.58 -10.36 50.25
N GLU A 642 4.87 -10.54 49.96
CA GLU A 642 5.37 -11.76 49.32
C GLU A 642 5.22 -13.00 50.24
N GLN A 643 5.46 -12.84 51.55
CA GLN A 643 5.19 -13.92 52.51
C GLN A 643 3.69 -14.29 52.57
N ALA A 644 2.80 -13.30 52.54
CA ALA A 644 1.37 -13.55 52.52
C ALA A 644 0.93 -14.22 51.18
N ALA A 645 1.50 -13.82 50.03
CA ALA A 645 1.23 -14.43 48.73
C ALA A 645 1.72 -15.90 48.63
N ILE A 646 2.85 -16.21 49.25
CA ILE A 646 3.38 -17.58 49.33
C ILE A 646 2.47 -18.48 50.21
N GLN A 647 1.95 -17.93 51.33
CA GLN A 647 1.01 -18.66 52.17
C GLN A 647 -0.33 -18.92 51.44
N VAL A 648 -0.84 -17.96 50.65
CA VAL A 648 -2.06 -18.14 49.87
C VAL A 648 -1.85 -19.18 48.76
N LYS A 649 -0.72 -19.17 48.07
CA LYS A 649 -0.39 -20.17 47.07
C LYS A 649 -0.22 -21.58 47.64
N ALA A 650 0.37 -21.70 48.83
CA ALA A 650 0.50 -23.00 49.53
C ALA A 650 -0.87 -23.53 49.93
N PHE A 651 -1.78 -22.67 50.39
CA PHE A 651 -3.14 -23.07 50.74
C PHE A 651 -3.97 -23.47 49.50
N GLN A 652 -3.81 -22.74 48.36
CA GLN A 652 -4.45 -23.11 47.10
C GLN A 652 -3.94 -24.45 46.58
N ALA A 653 -2.64 -24.69 46.57
CA ALA A 653 -2.09 -25.96 46.14
C ALA A 653 -2.57 -27.15 47.02
N GLN A 654 -2.78 -26.92 48.30
CA GLN A 654 -3.32 -27.94 49.22
C GLN A 654 -4.83 -28.24 48.94
N THR A 655 -5.61 -27.21 48.58
CA THR A 655 -6.99 -27.34 48.20
C THR A 655 -7.16 -28.07 46.86
N ASP A 656 -6.32 -27.71 45.86
CA ASP A 656 -6.32 -28.36 44.55
C ASP A 656 -5.92 -29.83 44.62
N ALA A 657 -4.95 -30.18 45.49
CA ALA A 657 -4.60 -31.57 45.74
C ALA A 657 -5.72 -32.38 46.39
N GLN A 658 -6.51 -31.78 47.28
CA GLN A 658 -7.66 -32.43 47.89
C GLN A 658 -8.83 -32.65 46.88
N VAL A 659 -9.06 -31.68 46.00
CA VAL A 659 -10.07 -31.78 44.92
C VAL A 659 -9.67 -32.84 43.89
N ALA A 660 -8.35 -32.89 43.52
CA ALA A 660 -7.86 -33.93 42.63
C ALA A 660 -7.99 -35.35 43.24
N ALA A 661 -7.67 -35.52 44.53
CA ALA A 661 -7.86 -36.78 45.23
C ALA A 661 -9.34 -37.22 45.31
N ALA A 662 -10.26 -36.28 45.53
CA ALA A 662 -11.68 -36.55 45.54
C ALA A 662 -12.21 -36.97 44.17
N ASN A 663 -11.72 -36.37 43.11
CA ASN A 663 -12.07 -36.72 41.72
C ASN A 663 -11.54 -38.10 41.33
N VAL A 664 -10.34 -38.47 41.75
CA VAL A 664 -9.75 -39.83 41.53
C VAL A 664 -10.60 -40.88 42.22
N VAL A 665 -11.03 -40.64 43.49
CA VAL A 665 -11.92 -41.56 44.23
C VAL A 665 -13.28 -41.71 43.51
N LYS A 666 -13.80 -40.64 42.93
CA LYS A 666 -15.07 -40.66 42.19
C LYS A 666 -14.97 -41.46 40.88
N ILE A 667 -13.84 -41.36 40.19
CA ILE A 667 -13.55 -42.13 38.96
C ILE A 667 -13.34 -43.59 39.24
N LEU A 668 -12.65 -43.93 40.38
CA LEU A 668 -12.45 -45.31 40.84
C LEU A 668 -13.77 -46.05 41.25
N ALA A 669 -14.72 -45.26 41.73
CA ALA A 669 -16.05 -45.81 42.11
C ALA A 669 -16.96 -46.13 40.90
N SER A 670 -16.67 -45.60 39.74
CA SER A 670 -17.47 -45.72 38.52
C SER A 670 -16.87 -46.62 37.41
N ALA A 671 -15.69 -47.23 37.62
CA ALA A 671 -14.94 -47.92 36.57
C ALA A 671 -15.09 -49.45 36.62
N ASP A 672 -15.33 -50.05 35.44
CA ASP A 672 -15.50 -51.47 35.18
C ASP A 672 -14.13 -52.22 35.20
N SER A 673 -14.14 -53.56 35.35
CA SER A 673 -12.95 -54.35 35.72
C SER A 673 -11.76 -54.35 34.76
N GLN A 674 -11.97 -53.94 33.50
CA GLN A 674 -10.90 -53.86 32.48
C GLN A 674 -10.12 -52.53 32.49
N GLN A 675 -10.66 -51.47 33.05
CA GLN A 675 -9.99 -50.15 33.16
C GLN A 675 -9.11 -50.04 34.44
N LYS A 676 -9.15 -51.04 35.32
CA LYS A 676 -8.40 -50.98 36.58
C LYS A 676 -6.87 -51.11 36.44
N SER A 677 -6.36 -51.66 35.33
CA SER A 677 -4.94 -51.74 35.06
C SER A 677 -4.37 -50.38 34.66
N ASP A 678 -5.08 -49.66 33.80
CA ASP A 678 -4.64 -48.32 33.26
C ASP A 678 -4.72 -47.26 34.36
N ILE A 679 -5.71 -47.41 35.27
CA ILE A 679 -5.88 -46.52 36.42
C ILE A 679 -4.75 -46.75 37.45
N ARG A 680 -4.25 -47.99 37.61
CA ARG A 680 -3.12 -48.28 38.48
C ARG A 680 -1.82 -47.67 37.95
N GLU A 681 -1.65 -47.60 36.62
CA GLU A 681 -0.48 -47.00 35.98
C GLU A 681 -0.55 -45.46 36.09
N ALA A 682 -1.76 -44.86 35.90
CA ALA A 682 -1.97 -43.44 36.14
C ALA A 682 -1.78 -43.01 37.60
N LEU A 683 -2.18 -43.84 38.57
CA LEU A 683 -1.92 -43.60 39.98
C LEU A 683 -0.43 -43.68 40.35
N LYS A 684 0.31 -44.53 39.67
CA LYS A 684 1.76 -44.62 39.84
C LYS A 684 2.49 -43.40 39.31
N LEU A 685 2.05 -42.86 38.15
CA LEU A 685 2.47 -41.60 37.57
C LEU A 685 2.16 -40.39 38.46
N LEU A 686 0.94 -40.36 39.03
CA LEU A 686 0.50 -39.30 39.94
C LEU A 686 1.32 -39.31 41.25
N GLY A 687 1.67 -40.50 41.78
CA GLY A 687 2.55 -40.65 42.92
C GLY A 687 3.95 -40.14 42.65
N GLN A 688 4.51 -40.40 41.45
CA GLN A 688 5.81 -39.86 41.00
C GLN A 688 5.75 -38.34 40.86
N PHE A 689 4.64 -37.80 40.34
CA PHE A 689 4.45 -36.33 40.19
C PHE A 689 4.37 -35.64 41.57
N GLN A 690 3.67 -36.23 42.55
CA GLN A 690 3.63 -35.71 43.92
C GLN A 690 5.01 -35.76 44.62
N GLN A 691 5.76 -36.79 44.36
CA GLN A 691 7.13 -36.91 44.92
C GLN A 691 8.05 -35.84 44.30
N GLN A 692 7.94 -35.59 43.01
CA GLN A 692 8.68 -34.54 42.30
C GLN A 692 8.29 -33.11 42.73
N GLN A 693 7.00 -32.86 43.03
CA GLN A 693 6.54 -31.60 43.60
C GLN A 693 7.04 -31.43 45.06
N GLY A 694 7.10 -32.50 45.84
CA GLY A 694 7.64 -32.48 47.18
C GLY A 694 9.16 -32.16 47.22
N ASP A 695 9.89 -32.68 46.24
CA ASP A 695 11.34 -32.42 46.10
C ASP A 695 11.62 -31.00 45.59
N ASN A 696 10.78 -30.48 44.66
CA ASN A 696 10.88 -29.09 44.22
C ASN A 696 10.52 -28.10 45.34
N ALA A 697 9.51 -28.39 46.16
CA ALA A 697 9.17 -27.56 47.31
C ALA A 697 10.26 -27.54 48.40
N ARG A 698 11.02 -28.65 48.53
CA ARG A 698 12.21 -28.72 49.42
C ARG A 698 13.39 -27.92 48.84
N ALA A 699 13.60 -27.99 47.52
CA ALA A 699 14.64 -27.22 46.86
C ALA A 699 14.36 -25.71 46.94
N ASP A 700 13.11 -25.29 46.76
CA ASP A 700 12.70 -23.89 46.89
C ASP A 700 12.83 -23.40 48.35
N ALA A 701 12.51 -24.22 49.34
CA ALA A 701 12.72 -23.91 50.75
C ALA A 701 14.19 -23.76 51.11
N GLU A 702 15.07 -24.55 50.49
CA GLU A 702 16.51 -24.48 50.67
C GLU A 702 17.13 -23.25 50.02
N LEU A 703 16.58 -22.82 48.84
CA LEU A 703 16.93 -21.57 48.18
C LEU A 703 16.51 -20.34 49.00
N VAL A 704 15.35 -20.35 49.62
CA VAL A 704 14.89 -19.30 50.55
C VAL A 704 15.76 -19.21 51.77
N LEU A 705 16.16 -20.33 52.35
CA LEU A 705 17.08 -20.36 53.49
C LEU A 705 18.46 -19.83 53.11
N LYS A 706 19.00 -20.14 51.94
CA LYS A 706 20.26 -19.60 51.44
C LYS A 706 20.18 -18.08 51.16
N SER A 707 19.07 -17.59 50.60
CA SER A 707 18.88 -16.15 50.38
C SER A 707 18.76 -15.37 51.71
N GLN A 708 18.16 -15.96 52.75
CA GLN A 708 18.11 -15.36 54.09
C GLN A 708 19.48 -15.34 54.75
N ALA A 709 20.28 -16.37 54.54
CA ALA A 709 21.65 -16.40 55.07
C ALA A 709 22.54 -15.36 54.36
N GLN A 710 22.39 -15.16 53.06
CA GLN A 710 23.09 -14.08 52.33
C GLN A 710 22.64 -12.69 52.73
N GLY A 711 21.33 -12.47 52.97
CA GLY A 711 20.78 -11.20 53.48
C GLY A 711 21.30 -10.88 54.90
N HIS A 712 21.51 -11.88 55.76
CA HIS A 712 22.13 -11.67 57.08
C HIS A 712 23.62 -11.33 57.00
N ALA A 713 24.36 -11.94 56.05
CA ALA A 713 25.78 -11.64 55.82
C ALA A 713 25.96 -10.20 55.32
N GLN A 714 25.13 -9.73 54.40
CA GLN A 714 25.16 -8.34 53.92
C GLN A 714 24.78 -7.31 54.99
N ARG A 715 23.90 -7.66 55.94
CA ARG A 715 23.54 -6.76 57.06
C ARG A 715 24.73 -6.62 58.04
N MET A 716 25.51 -7.65 58.25
CA MET A 716 26.71 -7.57 59.09
C MET A 716 27.80 -6.72 58.44
N ASP A 717 27.96 -6.78 57.13
CA ASP A 717 28.90 -5.92 56.38
C ASP A 717 28.52 -4.45 56.43
N ILE A 718 27.23 -4.11 56.24
CA ILE A 718 26.73 -2.74 56.28
C ILE A 718 26.87 -2.14 57.71
N SER A 719 26.64 -2.93 58.78
CA SER A 719 26.85 -2.48 60.14
C SER A 719 28.31 -2.20 60.46
N SER A 720 29.22 -2.96 59.88
CA SER A 720 30.68 -2.75 60.05
C SER A 720 31.18 -1.51 59.27
N ILE A 721 30.57 -1.18 58.13
CA ILE A 721 30.86 0.03 57.37
C ILE A 721 30.30 1.29 58.08
N LEU A 722 29.10 1.20 58.68
CA LEU A 722 28.53 2.29 59.46
C LEU A 722 29.31 2.60 60.72
N GLN A 723 29.89 1.57 61.41
CA GLN A 723 30.78 1.80 62.54
C GLN A 723 32.13 2.44 62.14
N LYS A 724 32.63 2.19 60.94
CA LYS A 724 33.84 2.82 60.42
C LYS A 724 33.63 4.27 59.97
N SER A 725 32.46 4.63 59.48
CA SER A 725 32.12 6.02 59.06
C SER A 725 31.89 6.96 60.22
N THR A 726 31.54 6.46 61.42
CA THR A 726 31.30 7.28 62.61
C THR A 726 32.57 7.66 63.37
N GLN A 727 33.75 7.03 63.03
CA GLN A 727 35.06 7.31 63.64
C GLN A 727 35.99 8.25 62.87
N GLN A 728 35.54 8.80 61.73
CA GLN A 728 36.29 9.82 60.98
C GLN A 728 35.49 11.13 60.84
N GLN A 729 35.37 11.87 61.95
CA GLN A 729 35.23 13.32 61.88
C GLN A 729 36.57 13.96 62.21
N PRO A 730 37.20 14.72 61.32
CA PRO A 730 38.33 15.57 61.70
C PRO A 730 37.83 16.81 62.38
N GLN A 731 38.41 17.08 63.53
CA GLN A 731 38.44 18.43 64.11
C GLN A 731 39.23 19.33 63.16
N GLN A 732 38.53 20.28 62.51
CA GLN A 732 38.93 21.70 62.37
C GLN A 732 37.86 22.41 61.52
#